data_572cd559f9417ab897672628db5620ad
#
_entry.id   572cd559f9417ab897672628db5620ad
#
_cell.length_a   1.000
_cell.length_b   1.000
_cell.length_c   1.000
_cell.angle_alpha   90.00
_cell.angle_beta   90.00
_cell.angle_gamma   90.00
#
_symmetry.space_group_name_H-M   'P 1'
#
loop_
_entity.id
_entity.type
_entity.pdbx_description
1 polymer ?
#
loop_
_entity_poly.entity_id
_entity_poly.type
_entity_poly.pdbx_seq_one_letter_code
_entity_poly.pdbx_strand_id
1 'polypeptide(L)'
;MRRYLDVDPWKIVESGFHPERQRASESIFSIGNGRFGQRANHEEAYTGDTLRGSYVGGVYYPDKTKVGWWKNGYPEYFAKVLNAPDWTTIRLCANGEELDLATHAPLHFRRELDMLRGLLTRTFEVSVGGMHLSVKAQRFCSMADVETAFLRYSVDVLDGSGTLTLEPVMDGDVTNEDANWDERFWEVNAASGDATGGHLTVTTRKTGFQVSHAMRATAWFDSRSLEGSALPMKHGHAVRFECAVEAGSRCVVDKTISLLRGMDHSKESILEKAEQKVEEAVALGWSAALQDHMMAWERIWERSDVTITGDDAAQQAIRFNIFHLNQTFTGDDPRLNIGPKGFTGEKYGGASYWDTEAYCLPFYLGTHPQGVARQLLVYRRNHLDRAIENAAKLGFDGGAALYPMVTMNGEECHNEWEITFEEIHRNGAMVYAIHNYIRYTGDEAYMAEGGWEVILGVARFWAQRVNWSEAKSAWVILGVTGPNEYENNVNNNWYTNYLAAWCLQQACDALEWMKAHAPVALSAASAHWQFDEAKERPHWEAVSAGMYYPELEGTRVFLQQDGFMDKAQEMAADLPDTERPINQHWSWDRILRSVFIKQADTLQGLYFFEDAFDTATHRENFEFYEPRTVHESSLSPCVHVVLAAKLGLETKAVEMYLRTARLDLDDYNNEAYQGLHITSMAGTWMSVIEGFGGFRVRDGKPHFNAMLPKAWGSYSFQLQFRGRQLKVSVDAEGTRVQLQEGEPLEVVLDGKAVRLS
;
A
#
# COMPACT_ATOMS: atom_id res chain seq x y z
N MET A 1 24.21 -10.86 0.09
CA MET A 1 23.58 -11.23 -1.19
C MET A 1 24.08 -10.30 -2.28
N ARG A 2 24.42 -10.76 -3.48
CA ARG A 2 24.83 -9.86 -4.59
C ARG A 2 23.56 -9.23 -5.15
N ARG A 3 23.47 -7.89 -5.11
CA ARG A 3 22.36 -7.16 -5.73
C ARG A 3 22.33 -7.45 -7.23
N TYR A 4 21.14 -7.77 -7.78
CA TYR A 4 20.97 -7.95 -9.23
C TYR A 4 20.48 -6.66 -9.90
N LEU A 5 19.97 -5.70 -9.09
CA LEU A 5 19.58 -4.38 -9.55
C LEU A 5 20.73 -3.38 -9.38
N ASP A 6 20.93 -2.56 -10.39
CA ASP A 6 21.90 -1.47 -10.34
C ASP A 6 21.43 -0.36 -9.39
N VAL A 7 22.37 0.32 -8.74
CA VAL A 7 22.05 1.45 -7.87
C VAL A 7 22.06 2.74 -8.68
N ASP A 8 20.92 3.42 -8.73
CA ASP A 8 20.74 4.73 -9.36
C ASP A 8 19.72 5.55 -8.54
N PRO A 9 20.00 6.81 -8.19
CA PRO A 9 19.11 7.61 -7.32
C PRO A 9 17.70 7.84 -7.86
N TRP A 10 17.47 7.74 -9.17
CA TRP A 10 16.16 7.97 -9.80
C TRP A 10 15.61 6.79 -10.59
N LYS A 11 16.38 5.73 -10.72
CA LYS A 11 16.00 4.61 -11.56
C LYS A 11 16.14 3.28 -10.84
N ILE A 12 15.26 2.37 -11.18
CA ILE A 12 15.45 0.95 -10.91
C ILE A 12 15.91 0.32 -12.22
N VAL A 13 17.03 -0.36 -12.19
CA VAL A 13 17.66 -0.90 -13.39
C VAL A 13 18.04 -2.36 -13.18
N GLU A 14 17.54 -3.22 -14.07
CA GLU A 14 17.94 -4.60 -14.22
C GLU A 14 18.78 -4.73 -15.49
N SER A 15 20.07 -5.09 -15.32
CA SER A 15 21.02 -5.32 -16.41
C SER A 15 21.27 -6.82 -16.57
N GLY A 16 20.94 -7.35 -17.76
CA GLY A 16 20.92 -8.78 -18.04
C GLY A 16 19.53 -9.41 -17.85
N PHE A 17 19.34 -10.57 -18.47
CA PHE A 17 18.09 -11.33 -18.38
C PHE A 17 18.22 -12.37 -17.25
N HIS A 18 17.33 -12.28 -16.26
CA HIS A 18 17.31 -13.10 -15.03
C HIS A 18 15.99 -13.88 -14.91
N PRO A 19 15.82 -15.00 -15.64
CA PRO A 19 14.57 -15.78 -15.60
C PRO A 19 14.18 -16.20 -14.19
N GLU A 20 15.13 -16.52 -13.33
CA GLU A 20 14.93 -16.92 -11.92
C GLU A 20 14.42 -15.76 -11.03
N ARG A 21 14.50 -14.52 -11.50
CA ARG A 21 14.01 -13.31 -10.84
C ARG A 21 12.83 -12.68 -11.54
N GLN A 22 12.34 -13.27 -12.65
CA GLN A 22 11.32 -12.65 -13.49
C GLN A 22 10.09 -12.18 -12.70
N ARG A 23 9.53 -13.04 -11.85
CA ARG A 23 8.34 -12.67 -11.06
C ARG A 23 8.60 -11.55 -10.05
N ALA A 24 9.78 -11.51 -9.44
CA ALA A 24 10.17 -10.42 -8.55
C ALA A 24 10.35 -9.10 -9.34
N SER A 25 11.01 -9.16 -10.48
CA SER A 25 11.14 -8.00 -11.38
C SER A 25 9.78 -7.51 -11.89
N GLU A 26 8.83 -8.40 -12.19
CA GLU A 26 7.47 -8.01 -12.57
C GLU A 26 6.78 -7.15 -11.49
N SER A 27 7.03 -7.44 -10.22
CA SER A 27 6.54 -6.62 -9.10
C SER A 27 7.31 -5.31 -8.97
N ILE A 28 8.64 -5.39 -8.93
CA ILE A 28 9.53 -4.24 -8.65
C ILE A 28 9.38 -3.14 -9.70
N PHE A 29 9.20 -3.51 -10.96
CA PHE A 29 9.03 -2.58 -12.07
C PHE A 29 7.56 -2.26 -12.39
N SER A 30 6.60 -2.60 -11.51
CA SER A 30 5.17 -2.30 -11.69
C SER A 30 4.92 -0.79 -11.80
N ILE A 31 3.92 -0.45 -12.61
CA ILE A 31 3.44 0.92 -12.82
C ILE A 31 1.95 1.01 -12.50
N GLY A 32 1.48 2.17 -12.08
CA GLY A 32 0.07 2.42 -11.75
C GLY A 32 -0.25 3.91 -11.66
N ASN A 33 -1.52 4.24 -11.39
CA ASN A 33 -1.99 5.63 -11.35
C ASN A 33 -3.09 5.88 -10.31
N GLY A 34 -3.21 5.03 -9.29
CA GLY A 34 -4.23 5.13 -8.24
C GLY A 34 -5.61 4.58 -8.65
N ARG A 35 -5.86 4.35 -9.93
CA ARG A 35 -7.09 3.74 -10.45
C ARG A 35 -6.88 2.31 -10.91
N PHE A 36 -5.77 2.06 -11.54
CA PHE A 36 -5.32 0.72 -11.91
C PHE A 36 -3.80 0.66 -11.95
N GLY A 37 -3.27 -0.56 -11.97
CA GLY A 37 -1.84 -0.78 -12.10
C GLY A 37 -1.54 -2.06 -12.85
N GLN A 38 -0.31 -2.16 -13.31
CA GLN A 38 0.18 -3.21 -14.19
C GLN A 38 1.53 -3.72 -13.72
N ARG A 39 1.66 -5.03 -13.55
CA ARG A 39 2.95 -5.68 -13.34
C ARG A 39 3.84 -5.54 -14.59
N ALA A 40 5.14 -5.58 -14.39
CA ALA A 40 6.11 -5.41 -15.48
C ALA A 40 6.33 -6.70 -16.29
N ASN A 41 5.24 -7.37 -16.67
CA ASN A 41 5.27 -8.53 -17.56
C ASN A 41 5.87 -8.15 -18.93
N HIS A 42 6.45 -9.15 -19.62
CA HIS A 42 6.88 -8.98 -21.01
C HIS A 42 5.68 -8.73 -21.93
N GLU A 43 5.88 -7.87 -22.92
CA GLU A 43 4.90 -7.65 -23.96
C GLU A 43 4.76 -8.88 -24.89
N GLU A 44 5.87 -9.54 -25.14
CA GLU A 44 5.98 -10.76 -25.95
C GLU A 44 5.48 -12.00 -25.19
N ALA A 45 5.38 -13.11 -25.88
CA ALA A 45 5.17 -14.39 -25.24
C ALA A 45 6.34 -14.72 -24.29
N TYR A 46 5.98 -15.30 -23.16
CA TYR A 46 6.95 -15.84 -22.20
C TYR A 46 6.35 -17.07 -21.52
N THR A 47 6.84 -18.26 -21.93
CA THR A 47 6.40 -19.55 -21.37
C THR A 47 7.15 -19.97 -20.09
N GLY A 48 8.05 -19.12 -19.58
CA GLY A 48 8.73 -19.28 -18.29
C GLY A 48 7.84 -18.92 -17.12
N ASP A 49 8.42 -18.92 -15.91
CA ASP A 49 7.71 -18.57 -14.68
C ASP A 49 7.38 -17.07 -14.63
N THR A 50 6.09 -16.74 -14.62
CA THR A 50 5.55 -15.37 -14.66
C THR A 50 4.24 -15.29 -13.87
N LEU A 51 3.96 -14.13 -13.30
CA LEU A 51 2.65 -13.78 -12.76
C LEU A 51 2.13 -12.56 -13.53
N ARG A 52 1.38 -12.81 -14.61
CA ARG A 52 0.72 -11.72 -15.35
C ARG A 52 -0.33 -11.07 -14.47
N GLY A 53 -0.33 -9.74 -14.37
CA GLY A 53 -1.26 -9.04 -13.51
C GLY A 53 -1.53 -7.61 -13.95
N SER A 54 -2.81 -7.32 -14.12
CA SER A 54 -3.40 -6.00 -14.24
C SER A 54 -4.47 -5.88 -13.16
N TYR A 55 -4.44 -4.83 -12.33
CA TYR A 55 -5.33 -4.71 -11.18
C TYR A 55 -6.10 -3.40 -11.23
N VAL A 56 -7.41 -3.45 -10.93
CA VAL A 56 -8.31 -2.29 -11.00
C VAL A 56 -8.83 -1.96 -9.60
N GLY A 57 -8.60 -0.72 -9.17
CA GLY A 57 -8.97 -0.26 -7.83
C GLY A 57 -10.46 -0.37 -7.53
N GLY A 58 -10.80 -0.91 -6.36
CA GLY A 58 -12.16 -1.07 -5.88
C GLY A 58 -12.91 -2.27 -6.47
N VAL A 59 -12.32 -3.01 -7.39
CA VAL A 59 -12.92 -4.21 -8.01
C VAL A 59 -12.41 -5.46 -7.31
N TYR A 60 -13.31 -6.28 -6.78
CA TYR A 60 -12.98 -7.48 -6.02
C TYR A 60 -13.97 -8.61 -6.24
N TYR A 61 -13.58 -9.81 -5.82
CA TYR A 61 -14.38 -11.02 -5.88
C TYR A 61 -14.43 -11.74 -4.54
N PRO A 62 -15.61 -12.20 -4.06
CA PRO A 62 -15.73 -13.00 -2.85
C PRO A 62 -15.41 -14.45 -3.18
N ASP A 63 -14.15 -14.83 -3.02
CA ASP A 63 -13.68 -16.19 -3.27
C ASP A 63 -13.95 -17.08 -2.07
N LYS A 64 -14.64 -18.21 -2.29
CA LYS A 64 -14.99 -19.13 -1.21
C LYS A 64 -13.71 -19.68 -0.55
N THR A 65 -13.64 -19.62 0.77
CA THR A 65 -12.48 -20.14 1.51
C THR A 65 -12.30 -21.64 1.31
N LYS A 66 -11.05 -22.07 1.19
CA LYS A 66 -10.64 -23.47 1.06
C LYS A 66 -10.48 -24.14 2.42
N VAL A 67 -9.86 -23.39 3.32
CA VAL A 67 -9.61 -23.78 4.71
C VAL A 67 -10.16 -22.63 5.55
N GLY A 68 -11.44 -22.66 5.82
CA GLY A 68 -12.07 -21.65 6.66
C GLY A 68 -12.32 -22.19 8.05
N TRP A 69 -12.26 -21.33 9.04
CA TRP A 69 -12.70 -21.63 10.38
C TRP A 69 -14.21 -21.54 10.43
N TRP A 70 -14.84 -22.70 10.58
CA TRP A 70 -16.28 -22.71 10.78
C TRP A 70 -16.60 -22.34 12.24
N LYS A 71 -16.91 -21.07 12.46
CA LYS A 71 -17.41 -20.56 13.74
C LYS A 71 -18.48 -19.51 13.47
N ASN A 72 -19.41 -19.37 14.38
CA ASN A 72 -20.45 -18.34 14.29
C ASN A 72 -19.81 -16.94 14.23
N GLY A 73 -20.21 -16.14 13.25
CA GLY A 73 -19.67 -14.80 12.99
C GLY A 73 -18.54 -14.74 11.96
N TYR A 74 -17.90 -15.86 11.59
CA TYR A 74 -16.88 -15.87 10.56
C TYR A 74 -17.47 -15.80 9.16
N PRO A 75 -16.85 -15.05 8.21
CA PRO A 75 -17.27 -15.05 6.82
C PRO A 75 -16.96 -16.38 6.12
N GLU A 76 -17.64 -16.65 5.00
CA GLU A 76 -17.43 -17.86 4.20
C GLU A 76 -16.51 -17.63 2.99
N TYR A 77 -15.96 -16.43 2.85
CA TYR A 77 -15.13 -16.04 1.71
C TYR A 77 -13.95 -15.20 2.13
N PHE A 78 -12.96 -15.12 1.25
CA PHE A 78 -11.90 -14.13 1.28
C PHE A 78 -12.04 -13.21 0.05
N ALA A 79 -11.99 -11.90 0.24
CA ALA A 79 -12.03 -10.97 -0.87
C ALA A 79 -10.72 -11.03 -1.65
N LYS A 80 -10.81 -11.15 -2.97
CA LYS A 80 -9.67 -11.19 -3.88
C LYS A 80 -9.72 -10.00 -4.83
N VAL A 81 -8.61 -9.25 -4.94
CA VAL A 81 -8.37 -8.37 -6.08
C VAL A 81 -8.30 -9.23 -7.34
N LEU A 82 -8.83 -8.74 -8.45
CA LEU A 82 -8.87 -9.52 -9.67
C LEU A 82 -7.74 -9.15 -10.61
N ASN A 83 -7.13 -10.19 -11.21
CA ASN A 83 -6.36 -10.00 -12.43
C ASN A 83 -7.32 -9.59 -13.55
N ALA A 84 -7.23 -8.36 -14.01
CA ALA A 84 -8.07 -7.77 -15.04
C ALA A 84 -7.56 -8.12 -16.45
N PRO A 85 -8.38 -7.90 -17.53
CA PRO A 85 -7.98 -8.18 -18.90
C PRO A 85 -6.59 -7.66 -19.26
N ASP A 86 -5.80 -8.50 -19.93
CA ASP A 86 -4.46 -8.13 -20.39
C ASP A 86 -4.54 -7.14 -21.55
N TRP A 87 -3.88 -6.02 -21.35
CA TRP A 87 -3.75 -4.97 -22.36
C TRP A 87 -2.32 -4.75 -22.82
N THR A 88 -1.35 -5.45 -22.25
CA THR A 88 0.09 -5.19 -22.50
C THR A 88 0.64 -6.00 -23.67
N THR A 89 0.08 -7.15 -23.97
CA THR A 89 0.61 -8.07 -24.96
C THR A 89 0.73 -7.45 -26.34
N ILE A 90 1.94 -7.62 -26.94
CA ILE A 90 2.24 -7.43 -28.38
C ILE A 90 2.96 -8.68 -28.85
N ARG A 91 2.31 -9.51 -29.65
CA ARG A 91 2.97 -10.67 -30.26
C ARG A 91 3.90 -10.20 -31.38
N LEU A 92 5.13 -10.66 -31.34
CA LEU A 92 6.13 -10.42 -32.37
C LEU A 92 6.43 -11.73 -33.10
N CYS A 93 6.25 -11.78 -34.42
CA CYS A 93 6.65 -12.91 -35.24
C CYS A 93 7.59 -12.45 -36.35
N ALA A 94 8.66 -13.21 -36.55
CA ALA A 94 9.60 -13.01 -37.64
C ALA A 94 9.59 -14.25 -38.55
N ASN A 95 9.30 -14.10 -39.86
CA ASN A 95 9.14 -15.20 -40.81
C ASN A 95 8.20 -16.33 -40.32
N GLY A 96 7.15 -15.97 -39.56
CA GLY A 96 6.18 -16.91 -39.03
C GLY A 96 6.59 -17.60 -37.73
N GLU A 97 7.80 -17.35 -37.20
CA GLU A 97 8.23 -17.80 -35.87
C GLU A 97 7.92 -16.74 -34.81
N GLU A 98 7.11 -17.11 -33.79
CA GLU A 98 6.74 -16.23 -32.68
C GLU A 98 7.89 -16.11 -31.68
N LEU A 99 8.19 -14.88 -31.26
CA LEU A 99 9.17 -14.61 -30.21
C LEU A 99 8.60 -15.01 -28.85
N ASP A 100 9.22 -16.01 -28.22
CA ASP A 100 9.06 -16.36 -26.81
C ASP A 100 10.38 -16.18 -26.08
N LEU A 101 10.44 -15.25 -25.13
CA LEU A 101 11.67 -14.91 -24.39
C LEU A 101 12.16 -16.03 -23.47
N ALA A 102 11.36 -17.07 -23.21
CA ALA A 102 11.83 -18.26 -22.49
C ALA A 102 12.66 -19.21 -23.39
N THR A 103 12.42 -19.20 -24.68
CA THR A 103 13.09 -20.06 -25.69
C THR A 103 14.10 -19.30 -26.56
N HIS A 104 13.87 -18.00 -26.76
CA HIS A 104 14.77 -17.10 -27.48
C HIS A 104 15.49 -16.20 -26.47
N ALA A 105 16.63 -16.66 -25.97
CA ALA A 105 17.40 -15.94 -24.96
C ALA A 105 17.78 -14.52 -25.44
N PRO A 106 17.31 -13.45 -24.79
CA PRO A 106 17.64 -12.09 -25.19
C PRO A 106 19.10 -11.75 -24.85
N LEU A 107 19.74 -10.98 -25.73
CA LEU A 107 21.05 -10.38 -25.51
C LEU A 107 20.88 -8.91 -25.12
N HIS A 108 21.86 -8.36 -24.42
CA HIS A 108 21.87 -6.94 -24.00
C HIS A 108 20.60 -6.48 -23.34
N PHE A 109 19.95 -7.39 -22.59
CA PHE A 109 18.69 -7.11 -21.90
C PHE A 109 18.87 -6.03 -20.83
N ARG A 110 17.99 -5.04 -20.86
CA ARG A 110 17.89 -4.00 -19.85
C ARG A 110 16.42 -3.64 -19.60
N ARG A 111 16.03 -3.64 -18.33
CA ARG A 111 14.73 -3.13 -17.86
C ARG A 111 15.00 -1.94 -16.95
N GLU A 112 14.31 -0.83 -17.17
CA GLU A 112 14.50 0.42 -16.45
C GLU A 112 13.16 1.03 -16.09
N LEU A 113 12.92 1.29 -14.79
CA LEU A 113 11.85 2.13 -14.29
C LEU A 113 12.45 3.49 -13.93
N ASP A 114 12.14 4.51 -14.73
CA ASP A 114 12.47 5.90 -14.44
C ASP A 114 11.39 6.47 -13.50
N MET A 115 11.71 6.53 -12.20
CA MET A 115 10.77 6.97 -11.16
C MET A 115 10.45 8.47 -11.25
N LEU A 116 11.39 9.28 -11.77
CA LEU A 116 11.16 10.70 -11.98
C LEU A 116 10.05 10.95 -13.01
N ARG A 117 9.99 10.08 -14.03
CA ARG A 117 9.06 10.20 -15.15
C ARG A 117 7.88 9.25 -15.10
N GLY A 118 7.88 8.28 -14.18
CA GLY A 118 6.87 7.22 -14.14
C GLY A 118 6.86 6.32 -15.37
N LEU A 119 8.03 6.13 -16.02
CA LEU A 119 8.15 5.45 -17.31
C LEU A 119 8.91 4.13 -17.18
N LEU A 120 8.27 3.04 -17.59
CA LEU A 120 8.93 1.74 -17.74
C LEU A 120 9.49 1.61 -19.16
N THR A 121 10.77 1.29 -19.28
CA THR A 121 11.45 1.02 -20.54
C THR A 121 12.16 -0.33 -20.48
N ARG A 122 12.05 -1.11 -21.55
CA ARG A 122 12.76 -2.37 -21.71
C ARG A 122 13.43 -2.40 -23.08
N THR A 123 14.69 -2.84 -23.13
CA THR A 123 15.46 -2.99 -24.38
C THR A 123 16.19 -4.32 -24.38
N PHE A 124 16.30 -4.94 -25.53
CA PHE A 124 17.08 -6.17 -25.72
C PHE A 124 17.34 -6.42 -27.20
N GLU A 125 18.26 -7.33 -27.48
CA GLU A 125 18.48 -7.87 -28.81
C GLU A 125 18.12 -9.36 -28.80
N VAL A 126 17.65 -9.88 -29.93
CA VAL A 126 17.21 -11.28 -30.03
C VAL A 126 17.29 -11.79 -31.47
N SER A 127 17.56 -13.09 -31.64
CA SER A 127 17.47 -13.77 -32.92
C SER A 127 16.24 -14.65 -32.98
N VAL A 128 15.37 -14.41 -33.97
CA VAL A 128 14.11 -15.14 -34.20
C VAL A 128 13.78 -15.17 -35.68
N GLY A 129 13.32 -16.28 -36.20
CA GLY A 129 12.92 -16.44 -37.61
C GLY A 129 14.05 -16.12 -38.64
N GLY A 130 15.29 -16.31 -38.22
CA GLY A 130 16.45 -16.00 -39.08
C GLY A 130 16.81 -14.51 -39.18
N MET A 131 16.17 -13.66 -38.35
CA MET A 131 16.51 -12.24 -38.22
C MET A 131 17.16 -11.95 -36.88
N HIS A 132 18.04 -10.94 -36.81
CA HIS A 132 18.57 -10.36 -35.58
C HIS A 132 17.90 -9.01 -35.35
N LEU A 133 17.18 -8.88 -34.25
CA LEU A 133 16.29 -7.75 -33.91
C LEU A 133 16.80 -7.02 -32.68
N SER A 134 16.66 -5.70 -32.65
CA SER A 134 16.73 -4.88 -31.45
C SER A 134 15.32 -4.41 -31.11
N VAL A 135 14.88 -4.67 -29.88
CA VAL A 135 13.53 -4.36 -29.40
C VAL A 135 13.59 -3.31 -28.30
N LYS A 136 12.68 -2.33 -28.37
CA LYS A 136 12.46 -1.34 -27.30
C LYS A 136 10.97 -1.23 -27.02
N ALA A 137 10.57 -1.55 -25.80
CA ALA A 137 9.20 -1.35 -25.27
C ALA A 137 9.21 -0.22 -24.22
N GLN A 138 8.25 0.70 -24.31
CA GLN A 138 8.05 1.78 -23.34
C GLN A 138 6.56 1.85 -22.98
N ARG A 139 6.23 1.96 -21.69
CA ARG A 139 4.83 2.07 -21.26
C ARG A 139 4.65 2.86 -19.97
N PHE A 140 3.48 3.45 -19.81
CA PHE A 140 3.05 4.13 -18.59
C PHE A 140 1.54 4.06 -18.42
N CYS A 141 1.08 4.01 -17.15
CA CYS A 141 -0.29 4.28 -16.76
C CYS A 141 -0.37 5.78 -16.48
N SER A 142 -1.24 6.51 -17.19
CA SER A 142 -1.23 7.97 -17.15
C SER A 142 -1.61 8.51 -15.76
N MET A 143 -0.77 9.38 -15.18
CA MET A 143 -1.08 10.14 -13.98
C MET A 143 -1.85 11.44 -14.27
N ALA A 144 -1.92 11.84 -15.53
CA ALA A 144 -2.67 13.03 -15.97
C ALA A 144 -4.12 12.69 -16.34
N ASP A 145 -4.33 11.51 -16.94
CA ASP A 145 -5.65 10.95 -17.23
C ASP A 145 -5.71 9.50 -16.74
N VAL A 146 -6.23 9.32 -15.55
CA VAL A 146 -6.19 8.05 -14.81
C VAL A 146 -7.03 6.91 -15.43
N GLU A 147 -7.73 7.18 -16.52
CA GLU A 147 -8.48 6.18 -17.31
C GLU A 147 -7.72 5.72 -18.56
N THR A 148 -6.46 6.14 -18.76
CA THR A 148 -5.66 5.82 -19.95
C THR A 148 -4.31 5.21 -19.63
N ALA A 149 -3.82 4.36 -20.55
CA ALA A 149 -2.48 3.82 -20.57
C ALA A 149 -1.91 3.78 -22.00
N PHE A 150 -0.60 3.86 -22.10
CA PHE A 150 0.10 3.95 -23.36
C PHE A 150 1.26 2.98 -23.41
N LEU A 151 1.46 2.36 -24.57
CA LEU A 151 2.57 1.46 -24.84
C LEU A 151 3.13 1.77 -26.23
N ARG A 152 4.44 2.01 -26.34
CA ARG A 152 5.17 2.12 -27.60
C ARG A 152 6.14 0.96 -27.73
N TYR A 153 6.06 0.24 -28.83
CA TYR A 153 6.88 -0.91 -29.13
C TYR A 153 7.64 -0.69 -30.43
N SER A 154 8.98 -0.71 -30.39
CA SER A 154 9.84 -0.46 -31.54
C SER A 154 10.73 -1.67 -31.80
N VAL A 155 10.85 -2.04 -33.07
CA VAL A 155 11.71 -3.12 -33.55
C VAL A 155 12.63 -2.59 -34.66
N ASP A 156 13.92 -2.66 -34.43
CA ASP A 156 14.95 -2.36 -35.44
C ASP A 156 15.54 -3.71 -35.94
N VAL A 157 15.53 -3.94 -37.24
CA VAL A 157 16.13 -5.13 -37.85
C VAL A 157 17.63 -4.89 -38.02
N LEU A 158 18.45 -5.57 -37.24
CA LEU A 158 19.89 -5.41 -37.24
C LEU A 158 20.54 -6.24 -38.35
N ASP A 159 20.01 -7.46 -38.58
CA ASP A 159 20.47 -8.36 -39.65
C ASP A 159 19.33 -9.27 -40.10
N GLY A 160 19.41 -9.78 -41.31
CA GLY A 160 18.39 -10.63 -41.92
C GLY A 160 17.34 -9.86 -42.71
N SER A 161 16.37 -10.58 -43.27
CA SER A 161 15.25 -10.04 -44.02
C SER A 161 14.07 -11.01 -44.05
N GLY A 162 12.91 -10.50 -44.36
CA GLY A 162 11.68 -11.31 -44.46
C GLY A 162 10.44 -10.58 -44.05
N THR A 163 9.50 -11.28 -43.46
CA THR A 163 8.23 -10.74 -42.97
C THR A 163 8.28 -10.55 -41.45
N LEU A 164 8.02 -9.34 -40.97
CA LEU A 164 7.80 -9.01 -39.57
C LEU A 164 6.30 -8.79 -39.32
N THR A 165 5.76 -9.47 -38.30
CA THR A 165 4.37 -9.34 -37.89
C THR A 165 4.31 -8.85 -36.45
N LEU A 166 3.54 -7.79 -36.19
CA LEU A 166 3.31 -7.21 -34.87
C LEU A 166 1.81 -7.23 -34.57
N GLU A 167 1.42 -7.86 -33.46
CA GLU A 167 0.01 -8.00 -33.08
C GLU A 167 -0.22 -7.44 -31.67
N PRO A 168 -0.62 -6.16 -31.52
CA PRO A 168 -1.17 -5.65 -30.26
C PRO A 168 -2.48 -6.37 -29.93
N VAL A 169 -2.52 -6.95 -28.72
CA VAL A 169 -3.60 -7.82 -28.23
C VAL A 169 -4.29 -7.20 -27.02
N MET A 170 -5.60 -7.36 -26.91
CA MET A 170 -6.37 -7.14 -25.69
C MET A 170 -7.13 -8.45 -25.41
N ASP A 171 -6.88 -9.07 -24.24
CA ASP A 171 -7.37 -10.40 -23.91
C ASP A 171 -8.07 -10.44 -22.56
N GLY A 172 -9.33 -10.87 -22.54
CA GLY A 172 -10.14 -11.07 -21.35
C GLY A 172 -10.11 -12.50 -20.80
N ASP A 173 -9.33 -13.41 -21.41
CA ASP A 173 -9.18 -14.78 -20.91
C ASP A 173 -8.11 -14.84 -19.81
N VAL A 174 -8.41 -14.19 -18.71
CA VAL A 174 -7.51 -14.06 -17.55
C VAL A 174 -8.07 -14.77 -16.32
N THR A 175 -7.18 -15.22 -15.46
CA THR A 175 -7.48 -15.88 -14.20
C THR A 175 -6.57 -15.35 -13.10
N ASN A 176 -6.99 -15.47 -11.85
CA ASN A 176 -6.12 -15.28 -10.70
C ASN A 176 -5.34 -16.56 -10.41
N GLU A 177 -4.05 -16.41 -10.09
CA GLU A 177 -3.24 -17.54 -9.59
C GLU A 177 -3.70 -17.96 -8.19
N ASP A 178 -4.13 -17.03 -7.36
CA ASP A 178 -4.56 -17.29 -5.98
C ASP A 178 -6.05 -17.66 -5.85
N ALA A 179 -6.76 -17.94 -6.95
CA ALA A 179 -8.12 -18.44 -6.89
C ALA A 179 -8.21 -19.77 -6.14
N ASN A 180 -8.99 -19.81 -5.06
CA ASN A 180 -9.03 -20.97 -4.16
C ASN A 180 -9.52 -22.26 -4.82
N TRP A 181 -10.40 -22.15 -5.79
CA TRP A 181 -11.08 -23.26 -6.46
C TRP A 181 -10.92 -23.24 -7.98
N ASP A 182 -9.90 -22.58 -8.49
CA ASP A 182 -9.69 -22.35 -9.93
C ASP A 182 -10.92 -21.71 -10.60
N GLU A 183 -11.72 -20.97 -9.83
CA GLU A 183 -12.92 -20.31 -10.30
C GLU A 183 -12.54 -19.12 -11.19
N ARG A 184 -13.20 -19.01 -12.36
CA ARG A 184 -13.09 -17.83 -13.20
C ARG A 184 -13.93 -16.71 -12.63
N PHE A 185 -13.31 -15.60 -12.32
CA PHE A 185 -13.96 -14.47 -11.68
C PHE A 185 -14.70 -13.58 -12.67
N TRP A 186 -14.27 -13.55 -13.92
CA TRP A 186 -14.84 -12.73 -14.99
C TRP A 186 -15.79 -13.48 -15.91
N GLU A 187 -16.77 -12.74 -16.41
CA GLU A 187 -17.58 -13.07 -17.56
C GLU A 187 -17.32 -12.01 -18.64
N VAL A 188 -17.00 -12.45 -19.87
CA VAL A 188 -16.82 -11.55 -21.01
C VAL A 188 -18.19 -11.24 -21.60
N ASN A 189 -18.64 -9.99 -21.55
CA ASN A 189 -19.95 -9.55 -22.01
C ASN A 189 -19.92 -9.09 -23.46
N ALA A 190 -18.84 -8.41 -23.86
CA ALA A 190 -18.63 -7.91 -25.22
C ALA A 190 -17.14 -7.96 -25.56
N ALA A 191 -16.82 -8.38 -26.76
CA ALA A 191 -15.49 -8.27 -27.35
C ALA A 191 -15.69 -8.13 -28.88
N SER A 192 -15.20 -7.02 -29.44
CA SER A 192 -15.28 -6.72 -30.86
C SER A 192 -14.19 -5.73 -31.25
N GLY A 193 -13.98 -5.56 -32.54
CA GLY A 193 -13.01 -4.59 -33.06
C GLY A 193 -12.90 -4.63 -34.57
N ASP A 194 -12.04 -3.78 -35.08
CA ASP A 194 -11.72 -3.60 -36.48
C ASP A 194 -10.20 -3.61 -36.74
N ALA A 195 -9.77 -3.13 -37.88
CA ALA A 195 -8.38 -3.06 -38.29
C ALA A 195 -7.57 -2.00 -37.55
N THR A 196 -8.18 -1.15 -36.69
CA THR A 196 -7.54 -0.07 -35.96
C THR A 196 -7.51 -0.32 -34.47
N GLY A 197 -8.34 -1.25 -33.96
CA GLY A 197 -8.43 -1.55 -32.53
C GLY A 197 -9.67 -2.33 -32.18
N GLY A 198 -10.01 -2.36 -30.90
CA GLY A 198 -11.18 -3.08 -30.40
C GLY A 198 -11.59 -2.64 -29.01
N HIS A 199 -12.65 -3.25 -28.53
CA HIS A 199 -13.14 -3.08 -27.18
C HIS A 199 -13.44 -4.42 -26.52
N LEU A 200 -13.42 -4.42 -25.18
CA LEU A 200 -13.68 -5.56 -24.33
C LEU A 200 -14.39 -5.09 -23.06
N THR A 201 -15.54 -5.66 -22.76
CA THR A 201 -16.24 -5.43 -21.50
C THR A 201 -16.39 -6.73 -20.74
N VAL A 202 -15.97 -6.72 -19.48
CA VAL A 202 -16.07 -7.85 -18.56
C VAL A 202 -16.89 -7.48 -17.34
N THR A 203 -17.54 -8.49 -16.73
CA THR A 203 -18.29 -8.33 -15.47
C THR A 203 -17.88 -9.41 -14.49
N THR A 204 -17.69 -9.05 -13.22
CA THR A 204 -17.41 -10.03 -12.16
C THR A 204 -18.66 -10.86 -11.87
N ARG A 205 -18.52 -12.19 -11.83
CA ARG A 205 -19.65 -13.12 -11.73
C ARG A 205 -20.50 -12.99 -10.47
N LYS A 206 -19.89 -12.69 -9.32
CA LYS A 206 -20.60 -12.59 -8.03
C LYS A 206 -20.91 -11.17 -7.61
N THR A 207 -19.98 -10.24 -7.84
CA THR A 207 -20.12 -8.84 -7.36
C THR A 207 -20.75 -7.91 -8.41
N GLY A 208 -20.77 -8.30 -9.68
CA GLY A 208 -21.40 -7.52 -10.76
C GLY A 208 -20.65 -6.23 -11.12
N PHE A 209 -19.36 -6.09 -10.71
CA PHE A 209 -18.52 -5.00 -11.19
C PHE A 209 -18.25 -5.13 -12.68
N GLN A 210 -18.41 -4.04 -13.39
CA GLN A 210 -18.13 -3.98 -14.82
C GLN A 210 -16.86 -3.19 -15.07
N VAL A 211 -16.00 -3.70 -15.95
CA VAL A 211 -14.81 -3.01 -16.44
C VAL A 211 -14.81 -3.06 -17.96
N SER A 212 -14.62 -1.93 -18.60
CA SER A 212 -14.55 -1.81 -20.04
C SER A 212 -13.22 -1.26 -20.48
N HIS A 213 -12.62 -1.94 -21.45
CA HIS A 213 -11.37 -1.53 -22.09
C HIS A 213 -11.66 -1.20 -23.55
N ALA A 214 -11.04 -0.14 -24.08
CA ALA A 214 -10.92 0.04 -25.50
C ALA A 214 -9.45 0.21 -25.87
N MET A 215 -9.05 -0.29 -27.04
CA MET A 215 -7.70 -0.26 -27.58
C MET A 215 -7.72 0.40 -28.96
N ARG A 216 -6.75 1.26 -29.21
CA ARG A 216 -6.36 1.66 -30.56
C ARG A 216 -4.89 1.40 -30.77
N ALA A 217 -4.55 0.91 -31.96
CA ALA A 217 -3.20 0.62 -32.36
C ALA A 217 -2.87 1.31 -33.68
N THR A 218 -1.73 1.97 -33.74
CA THR A 218 -1.18 2.54 -34.99
C THR A 218 0.23 2.03 -35.19
N ALA A 219 0.61 1.77 -36.43
CA ALA A 219 1.94 1.27 -36.73
C ALA A 219 2.60 2.03 -37.88
N TRP A 220 3.93 2.08 -37.84
CA TRP A 220 4.77 2.69 -38.87
C TRP A 220 5.92 1.77 -39.25
N PHE A 221 6.22 1.77 -40.54
CA PHE A 221 7.42 1.15 -41.13
C PHE A 221 8.23 2.24 -41.79
N ASP A 222 9.46 2.48 -41.35
CA ASP A 222 10.33 3.55 -41.81
C ASP A 222 9.59 4.90 -41.98
N SER A 223 8.81 5.28 -40.97
CA SER A 223 7.98 6.50 -40.90
C SER A 223 6.73 6.50 -41.82
N ARG A 224 6.44 5.43 -42.53
CA ARG A 224 5.21 5.25 -43.32
C ARG A 224 4.18 4.50 -42.48
N SER A 225 2.95 4.99 -42.43
CA SER A 225 1.85 4.30 -41.76
C SER A 225 1.58 2.92 -42.38
N LEU A 226 1.39 1.92 -41.53
CA LEU A 226 0.95 0.59 -41.92
C LEU A 226 -0.54 0.48 -41.72
N GLU A 227 -1.22 -0.20 -42.68
CA GLU A 227 -2.61 -0.61 -42.51
C GLU A 227 -2.66 -1.87 -41.65
N GLY A 228 -3.54 -1.86 -40.64
CA GLY A 228 -3.80 -3.03 -39.82
C GLY A 228 -4.82 -3.97 -40.44
N SER A 229 -4.91 -5.16 -39.92
CA SER A 229 -6.00 -6.11 -40.20
C SER A 229 -6.60 -6.64 -38.91
N ALA A 230 -7.92 -6.75 -38.84
CA ALA A 230 -8.61 -7.25 -37.66
C ALA A 230 -8.32 -8.72 -37.41
N LEU A 231 -7.98 -9.07 -36.18
CA LEU A 231 -7.83 -10.46 -35.73
C LEU A 231 -8.76 -10.72 -34.54
N PRO A 232 -10.01 -11.17 -34.82
CA PRO A 232 -10.96 -11.46 -33.77
C PRO A 232 -10.50 -12.61 -32.87
N MET A 233 -10.70 -12.46 -31.57
CA MET A 233 -10.43 -13.47 -30.56
C MET A 233 -11.73 -13.83 -29.82
N LYS A 234 -11.79 -15.02 -29.23
CA LYS A 234 -12.97 -15.47 -28.48
C LYS A 234 -13.33 -14.56 -27.30
N HIS A 235 -12.32 -14.09 -26.62
CA HIS A 235 -12.44 -13.27 -25.39
C HIS A 235 -11.70 -11.94 -25.49
N GLY A 236 -11.45 -11.45 -26.70
CA GLY A 236 -10.67 -10.23 -26.91
C GLY A 236 -10.61 -9.83 -28.38
N HIS A 237 -9.61 -9.01 -28.68
CA HIS A 237 -9.34 -8.54 -30.03
C HIS A 237 -7.84 -8.26 -30.21
N ALA A 238 -7.33 -8.49 -31.40
CA ALA A 238 -6.00 -8.06 -31.81
C ALA A 238 -6.04 -7.35 -33.17
N VAL A 239 -5.05 -6.52 -33.42
CA VAL A 239 -4.79 -5.93 -34.73
C VAL A 239 -3.49 -6.50 -35.24
N ARG A 240 -3.43 -6.96 -36.49
CA ARG A 240 -2.19 -7.45 -37.13
C ARG A 240 -1.64 -6.42 -38.07
N PHE A 241 -0.38 -6.07 -37.84
CA PHE A 241 0.44 -5.29 -38.78
C PHE A 241 1.54 -6.19 -39.35
N GLU A 242 1.68 -6.17 -40.67
CA GLU A 242 2.65 -7.01 -41.38
C GLU A 242 3.45 -6.16 -42.35
N CYS A 243 4.76 -6.34 -42.38
CA CYS A 243 5.64 -5.65 -43.31
C CYS A 243 6.82 -6.51 -43.73
N ALA A 244 7.25 -6.33 -45.01
CA ALA A 244 8.48 -6.89 -45.50
C ALA A 244 9.65 -6.00 -45.01
N VAL A 245 10.62 -6.61 -44.37
CA VAL A 245 11.77 -5.91 -43.75
C VAL A 245 13.09 -6.46 -44.23
N GLU A 246 14.10 -5.63 -44.13
CA GLU A 246 15.52 -5.96 -44.35
C GLU A 246 16.39 -5.29 -43.28
N ALA A 247 17.67 -5.62 -43.24
CA ALA A 247 18.62 -4.99 -42.30
C ALA A 247 18.57 -3.46 -42.43
N GLY A 248 18.41 -2.77 -41.29
CA GLY A 248 18.24 -1.32 -41.22
C GLY A 248 16.75 -0.86 -41.18
N SER A 249 15.77 -1.73 -41.42
CA SER A 249 14.35 -1.41 -41.30
C SER A 249 13.94 -1.17 -39.86
N ARG A 250 12.99 -0.26 -39.67
CA ARG A 250 12.40 0.05 -38.33
C ARG A 250 10.87 -0.02 -38.38
N CYS A 251 10.30 -0.79 -37.43
CA CYS A 251 8.87 -0.84 -37.19
C CYS A 251 8.56 -0.27 -35.81
N VAL A 252 7.47 0.52 -35.70
CA VAL A 252 7.00 1.08 -34.43
C VAL A 252 5.51 0.85 -34.32
N VAL A 253 5.03 0.39 -33.19
CA VAL A 253 3.60 0.29 -32.82
C VAL A 253 3.35 1.16 -31.60
N ASP A 254 2.36 2.07 -31.70
CA ASP A 254 1.77 2.73 -30.56
C ASP A 254 0.43 2.05 -30.26
N LYS A 255 0.29 1.62 -29.02
CA LYS A 255 -0.94 1.00 -28.47
C LYS A 255 -1.45 1.89 -27.36
N THR A 256 -2.63 2.45 -27.57
CA THR A 256 -3.32 3.33 -26.62
C THR A 256 -4.51 2.57 -26.04
N ILE A 257 -4.70 2.66 -24.73
CA ILE A 257 -5.72 1.95 -23.98
C ILE A 257 -6.53 2.95 -23.17
N SER A 258 -7.86 2.76 -23.14
CA SER A 258 -8.72 3.26 -22.08
C SER A 258 -9.20 2.11 -21.18
N LEU A 259 -9.33 2.41 -19.87
CA LEU A 259 -9.81 1.46 -18.86
C LEU A 259 -10.81 2.19 -17.95
N LEU A 260 -12.07 1.85 -18.05
CA LEU A 260 -13.16 2.46 -17.31
C LEU A 260 -13.84 1.44 -16.39
N ARG A 261 -14.28 1.93 -15.21
CA ARG A 261 -14.94 1.11 -14.19
C ARG A 261 -16.43 1.43 -14.11
N GLY A 262 -17.26 0.42 -13.91
CA GLY A 262 -18.69 0.58 -13.64
C GLY A 262 -19.03 1.27 -12.31
N MET A 263 -18.02 1.53 -11.48
CA MET A 263 -18.15 2.37 -10.30
C MET A 263 -18.25 3.87 -10.65
N ASP A 264 -17.66 4.28 -11.78
CA ASP A 264 -17.56 5.69 -12.21
C ASP A 264 -18.49 5.99 -13.37
N HIS A 265 -18.86 4.98 -14.15
CA HIS A 265 -19.68 5.08 -15.34
C HIS A 265 -20.87 4.12 -15.29
N SER A 266 -22.02 4.53 -15.86
CA SER A 266 -23.19 3.64 -15.92
C SER A 266 -22.93 2.44 -16.85
N LYS A 267 -23.52 1.30 -16.51
CA LYS A 267 -23.36 0.06 -17.27
C LYS A 267 -23.79 0.18 -18.74
N GLU A 268 -24.75 1.06 -19.01
CA GLU A 268 -25.30 1.29 -20.34
C GLU A 268 -24.37 2.12 -21.23
N SER A 269 -23.55 3.00 -20.64
CA SER A 269 -22.70 3.96 -21.37
C SER A 269 -21.21 3.67 -21.28
N ILE A 270 -20.79 2.73 -20.42
CA ILE A 270 -19.36 2.52 -20.13
C ILE A 270 -18.55 2.13 -21.36
N LEU A 271 -19.13 1.32 -22.25
CA LEU A 271 -18.46 0.89 -23.48
C LEU A 271 -18.26 2.05 -24.44
N GLU A 272 -19.33 2.81 -24.74
CA GLU A 272 -19.25 4.00 -25.60
C GLU A 272 -18.25 5.01 -25.08
N LYS A 273 -18.24 5.24 -23.75
CA LYS A 273 -17.29 6.15 -23.11
C LYS A 273 -15.85 5.62 -23.17
N ALA A 274 -15.64 4.30 -23.08
CA ALA A 274 -14.30 3.73 -23.22
C ALA A 274 -13.76 3.94 -24.66
N GLU A 275 -14.62 3.75 -25.67
CA GLU A 275 -14.27 4.03 -27.07
C GLU A 275 -13.99 5.52 -27.30
N GLN A 276 -14.85 6.41 -26.78
CA GLN A 276 -14.60 7.85 -26.87
C GLN A 276 -13.28 8.24 -26.20
N LYS A 277 -13.03 7.74 -25.00
CA LYS A 277 -11.81 8.04 -24.21
C LYS A 277 -10.54 7.60 -24.95
N VAL A 278 -10.53 6.43 -25.57
CA VAL A 278 -9.34 5.98 -26.32
C VAL A 278 -9.12 6.82 -27.59
N GLU A 279 -10.18 7.28 -28.27
CA GLU A 279 -10.04 8.19 -29.42
C GLU A 279 -9.46 9.56 -29.01
N GLU A 280 -9.91 10.11 -27.87
CA GLU A 280 -9.33 11.34 -27.29
C GLU A 280 -7.84 11.15 -26.98
N ALA A 281 -7.46 10.02 -26.39
CA ALA A 281 -6.07 9.70 -26.06
C ALA A 281 -5.20 9.51 -27.32
N VAL A 282 -5.73 8.88 -28.37
CA VAL A 282 -5.04 8.76 -29.66
C VAL A 282 -4.85 10.12 -30.32
N ALA A 283 -5.87 11.00 -30.28
CA ALA A 283 -5.78 12.33 -30.83
C ALA A 283 -4.72 13.20 -30.10
N LEU A 284 -4.56 13.02 -28.78
CA LEU A 284 -3.47 13.63 -28.01
C LEU A 284 -2.09 13.12 -28.46
N GLY A 285 -1.98 11.81 -28.67
CA GLY A 285 -0.78 11.12 -29.14
C GLY A 285 0.27 10.87 -28.06
N TRP A 286 1.15 9.90 -28.31
CA TRP A 286 2.18 9.43 -27.37
C TRP A 286 3.00 10.55 -26.72
N SER A 287 3.54 11.47 -27.52
CA SER A 287 4.50 12.48 -27.01
C SER A 287 3.85 13.48 -26.06
N ALA A 288 2.63 13.96 -26.39
CA ALA A 288 1.91 14.89 -25.54
C ALA A 288 1.41 14.19 -24.27
N ALA A 289 0.85 12.96 -24.39
CA ALA A 289 0.41 12.15 -23.25
C ALA A 289 1.57 11.87 -22.28
N LEU A 290 2.75 11.53 -22.79
CA LEU A 290 3.95 11.32 -21.96
C LEU A 290 4.38 12.61 -21.27
N GLN A 291 4.33 13.75 -21.95
CA GLN A 291 4.67 15.05 -21.37
C GLN A 291 3.71 15.41 -20.22
N ASP A 292 2.40 15.26 -20.42
CA ASP A 292 1.39 15.52 -19.38
C ASP A 292 1.57 14.60 -18.17
N HIS A 293 1.85 13.32 -18.42
CA HIS A 293 2.17 12.33 -17.40
C HIS A 293 3.43 12.72 -16.59
N MET A 294 4.51 13.14 -17.27
CA MET A 294 5.74 13.59 -16.62
C MET A 294 5.51 14.84 -15.77
N MET A 295 4.74 15.81 -16.25
CA MET A 295 4.37 17.00 -15.47
C MET A 295 3.52 16.66 -14.23
N ALA A 296 2.68 15.61 -14.30
CA ALA A 296 1.95 15.13 -13.13
C ALA A 296 2.91 14.54 -12.08
N TRP A 297 3.90 13.73 -12.50
CA TRP A 297 4.93 13.21 -11.61
C TRP A 297 5.82 14.30 -11.02
N GLU A 298 6.21 15.31 -11.80
CA GLU A 298 7.00 16.45 -11.31
C GLU A 298 6.32 17.12 -10.12
N ARG A 299 5.01 17.42 -10.23
CA ARG A 299 4.20 18.00 -9.13
C ARG A 299 4.12 17.09 -7.90
N ILE A 300 4.14 15.77 -8.08
CA ILE A 300 4.17 14.80 -6.98
C ILE A 300 5.54 14.87 -6.28
N TRP A 301 6.63 14.84 -7.04
CA TRP A 301 7.99 14.88 -6.50
C TRP A 301 8.31 16.22 -5.80
N GLU A 302 7.81 17.34 -6.30
CA GLU A 302 7.93 18.65 -5.63
C GLU A 302 7.43 18.65 -4.18
N ARG A 303 6.48 17.76 -3.84
CA ARG A 303 5.87 17.69 -2.50
C ARG A 303 6.33 16.50 -1.66
N SER A 304 6.83 15.45 -2.30
CA SER A 304 7.09 14.17 -1.60
C SER A 304 8.54 13.74 -1.63
N ASP A 305 9.44 14.39 -2.39
CA ASP A 305 10.83 13.94 -2.52
C ASP A 305 11.59 14.02 -1.18
N VAL A 306 12.39 12.99 -0.96
CA VAL A 306 13.39 12.91 0.10
C VAL A 306 14.75 12.78 -0.56
N THR A 307 15.67 13.70 -0.22
CA THR A 307 17.04 13.67 -0.73
C THR A 307 17.99 13.19 0.36
N ILE A 308 18.81 12.20 0.05
CA ILE A 308 19.88 11.68 0.90
C ILE A 308 21.20 11.79 0.13
N THR A 309 22.24 12.34 0.75
CA THR A 309 23.59 12.42 0.16
C THR A 309 24.55 11.51 0.91
N GLY A 310 25.52 10.94 0.19
CA GLY A 310 26.51 10.03 0.76
C GLY A 310 26.15 8.56 0.73
N ASP A 311 24.87 8.22 0.39
CA ASP A 311 24.40 6.85 0.26
C ASP A 311 23.35 6.74 -0.89
N ASP A 312 23.82 6.45 -2.10
CA ASP A 312 22.94 6.32 -3.28
C ASP A 312 21.96 5.15 -3.16
N ALA A 313 22.31 4.10 -2.43
CA ALA A 313 21.42 2.96 -2.22
C ALA A 313 20.25 3.32 -1.28
N ALA A 314 20.50 4.11 -0.24
CA ALA A 314 19.46 4.67 0.61
C ALA A 314 18.59 5.67 -0.18
N GLN A 315 19.21 6.50 -1.02
CA GLN A 315 18.50 7.43 -1.89
C GLN A 315 17.59 6.73 -2.90
N GLN A 316 18.08 5.69 -3.57
CA GLN A 316 17.26 4.86 -4.48
C GLN A 316 16.08 4.26 -3.74
N ALA A 317 16.32 3.70 -2.57
CA ALA A 317 15.31 3.00 -1.79
C ALA A 317 14.17 3.92 -1.34
N ILE A 318 14.46 5.10 -0.78
CA ILE A 318 13.39 6.00 -0.33
C ILE A 318 12.53 6.51 -1.49
N ARG A 319 13.13 6.83 -2.65
CA ARG A 319 12.39 7.24 -3.84
C ARG A 319 11.56 6.10 -4.43
N PHE A 320 12.07 4.88 -4.42
CA PHE A 320 11.31 3.70 -4.81
C PHE A 320 10.03 3.53 -3.97
N ASN A 321 10.16 3.65 -2.66
CA ASN A 321 9.02 3.54 -1.75
C ASN A 321 8.01 4.68 -1.96
N ILE A 322 8.46 5.92 -2.10
CA ILE A 322 7.62 7.10 -2.37
C ILE A 322 6.91 6.95 -3.73
N PHE A 323 7.60 6.47 -4.76
CA PHE A 323 7.02 6.24 -6.08
C PHE A 323 5.83 5.28 -6.02
N HIS A 324 6.01 4.13 -5.38
CA HIS A 324 4.96 3.11 -5.28
C HIS A 324 3.77 3.54 -4.41
N LEU A 325 3.99 4.31 -3.35
CA LEU A 325 2.90 4.88 -2.55
C LEU A 325 2.03 5.84 -3.38
N ASN A 326 2.67 6.72 -4.15
CA ASN A 326 1.97 7.70 -4.99
C ASN A 326 1.17 7.05 -6.12
N GLN A 327 1.68 5.98 -6.73
CA GLN A 327 0.94 5.28 -7.79
C GLN A 327 -0.17 4.36 -7.26
N THR A 328 -0.18 4.07 -5.96
CA THR A 328 -1.19 3.19 -5.34
C THR A 328 -2.44 3.95 -4.93
N PHE A 329 -2.31 5.18 -4.43
CA PHE A 329 -3.44 5.96 -3.92
C PHE A 329 -3.23 7.45 -4.17
N THR A 330 -4.24 8.10 -4.78
CA THR A 330 -4.24 9.53 -5.13
C THR A 330 -5.25 10.35 -4.34
N GLY A 331 -6.16 9.69 -3.61
CA GLY A 331 -7.20 10.35 -2.83
C GLY A 331 -8.35 10.95 -3.64
N ASP A 332 -8.47 10.61 -4.91
CA ASP A 332 -9.53 11.14 -5.78
C ASP A 332 -10.91 10.50 -5.55
N ASP A 333 -10.93 9.34 -4.88
CA ASP A 333 -12.14 8.54 -4.73
C ASP A 333 -12.21 7.94 -3.31
N PRO A 334 -13.22 8.34 -2.50
CA PRO A 334 -13.39 7.82 -1.13
C PRO A 334 -13.85 6.35 -1.06
N ARG A 335 -14.10 5.71 -2.20
CA ARG A 335 -14.44 4.28 -2.28
C ARG A 335 -13.21 3.40 -2.45
N LEU A 336 -12.03 4.00 -2.66
CA LEU A 336 -10.78 3.28 -2.84
C LEU A 336 -10.01 3.12 -1.53
N ASN A 337 -9.27 2.04 -1.46
CA ASN A 337 -8.45 1.64 -0.31
C ASN A 337 -6.99 1.43 -0.71
N ILE A 338 -6.15 1.21 0.29
CA ILE A 338 -4.76 0.79 0.11
C ILE A 338 -4.65 -0.66 0.59
N GLY A 339 -4.44 -1.57 -0.36
CA GLY A 339 -4.12 -2.97 -0.03
C GLY A 339 -2.62 -3.13 0.25
N PRO A 340 -2.19 -4.13 1.06
CA PRO A 340 -0.79 -4.34 1.41
C PRO A 340 0.16 -4.52 0.22
N LYS A 341 -0.35 -5.06 -0.90
CA LYS A 341 0.40 -5.21 -2.15
C LYS A 341 0.06 -4.16 -3.22
N GLY A 342 -0.85 -3.22 -2.94
CA GLY A 342 -1.30 -2.21 -3.91
C GLY A 342 -1.78 -2.85 -5.22
N PHE A 343 -1.21 -2.38 -6.35
CA PHE A 343 -1.47 -2.93 -7.69
C PHE A 343 -0.33 -3.84 -8.20
N THR A 344 0.44 -4.45 -7.31
CA THR A 344 1.65 -5.18 -7.70
C THR A 344 1.54 -6.70 -7.54
N GLY A 345 0.44 -7.20 -6.99
CA GLY A 345 0.21 -8.64 -6.79
C GLY A 345 -1.15 -8.96 -6.18
N GLU A 346 -1.47 -10.26 -6.13
CA GLU A 346 -2.78 -10.78 -5.72
C GLU A 346 -2.89 -11.04 -4.20
N LYS A 347 -1.76 -11.23 -3.51
CA LYS A 347 -1.75 -11.56 -2.08
C LYS A 347 -2.45 -10.50 -1.24
N TYR A 348 -3.05 -10.94 -0.13
CA TYR A 348 -3.92 -10.14 0.75
C TYR A 348 -5.16 -9.59 0.06
N GLY A 349 -5.52 -10.11 -1.13
CA GLY A 349 -6.76 -9.81 -1.83
C GLY A 349 -6.97 -8.35 -2.24
N GLY A 350 -5.95 -7.49 -2.15
CA GLY A 350 -6.08 -6.05 -2.37
C GLY A 350 -6.93 -5.32 -1.32
N ALA A 351 -7.27 -6.01 -0.22
CA ALA A 351 -8.15 -5.50 0.82
C ALA A 351 -7.45 -4.54 1.79
N SER A 352 -8.23 -3.69 2.46
CA SER A 352 -7.74 -2.82 3.55
C SER A 352 -7.51 -3.61 4.82
N TYR A 353 -6.40 -3.29 5.47
CA TYR A 353 -6.02 -3.66 6.83
C TYR A 353 -5.86 -2.38 7.66
N TRP A 354 -5.58 -2.52 8.96
CA TRP A 354 -5.28 -1.38 9.84
C TRP A 354 -3.97 -0.66 9.50
N ASP A 355 -3.15 -1.25 8.65
CA ASP A 355 -1.92 -0.68 8.10
C ASP A 355 -2.15 0.70 7.48
N THR A 356 -3.30 0.90 6.84
CA THR A 356 -3.67 2.18 6.24
C THR A 356 -3.68 3.28 7.29
N GLU A 357 -4.32 3.04 8.43
CA GLU A 357 -4.47 4.00 9.52
C GLU A 357 -3.17 4.19 10.31
N ALA A 358 -2.44 3.10 10.54
CA ALA A 358 -1.25 3.10 11.38
C ALA A 358 0.01 3.59 10.65
N TYR A 359 0.16 3.30 9.37
CA TYR A 359 1.41 3.53 8.62
C TYR A 359 1.23 4.39 7.38
N CYS A 360 0.17 4.18 6.58
CA CYS A 360 0.02 4.93 5.32
C CYS A 360 -0.47 6.37 5.54
N LEU A 361 -1.40 6.58 6.46
CA LEU A 361 -1.98 7.90 6.71
C LEU A 361 -0.92 9.00 6.97
N PRO A 362 0.12 8.79 7.80
CA PRO A 362 1.18 9.78 8.01
C PRO A 362 1.87 10.24 6.72
N PHE A 363 2.11 9.33 5.77
CA PHE A 363 2.69 9.67 4.48
C PHE A 363 1.82 10.64 3.70
N TYR A 364 0.52 10.34 3.56
CA TYR A 364 -0.40 11.21 2.81
C TYR A 364 -0.68 12.53 3.53
N LEU A 365 -0.66 12.57 4.86
CA LEU A 365 -0.73 13.80 5.64
C LEU A 365 0.49 14.71 5.37
N GLY A 366 1.68 14.11 5.26
CA GLY A 366 2.93 14.84 5.14
C GLY A 366 3.30 15.25 3.71
N THR A 367 2.73 14.62 2.68
CA THR A 367 3.17 14.80 1.29
C THR A 367 2.09 15.27 0.32
N HIS A 368 0.83 15.26 0.73
CA HIS A 368 -0.30 15.56 -0.14
C HIS A 368 -1.18 16.69 0.40
N PRO A 369 -2.02 17.30 -0.44
CA PRO A 369 -3.11 18.14 0.05
C PRO A 369 -3.97 17.38 1.06
N GLN A 370 -4.41 18.07 2.11
CA GLN A 370 -5.18 17.51 3.23
C GLN A 370 -6.36 16.62 2.80
N GLY A 371 -7.02 16.95 1.69
CA GLY A 371 -8.15 16.19 1.14
C GLY A 371 -7.79 14.74 0.80
N VAL A 372 -6.54 14.45 0.42
CA VAL A 372 -6.10 13.08 0.07
C VAL A 372 -6.14 12.17 1.29
N ALA A 373 -5.51 12.57 2.39
CA ALA A 373 -5.54 11.81 3.64
C ALA A 373 -6.99 11.69 4.19
N ARG A 374 -7.80 12.74 4.03
CA ARG A 374 -9.20 12.76 4.45
C ARG A 374 -10.04 11.66 3.78
N GLN A 375 -9.76 11.32 2.53
CA GLN A 375 -10.52 10.26 1.84
C GLN A 375 -10.35 8.88 2.50
N LEU A 376 -9.21 8.60 3.12
CA LEU A 376 -9.02 7.35 3.87
C LEU A 376 -9.95 7.27 5.09
N LEU A 377 -10.16 8.39 5.79
CA LEU A 377 -11.12 8.45 6.89
C LEU A 377 -12.57 8.38 6.40
N VAL A 378 -12.88 9.05 5.28
CA VAL A 378 -14.21 8.98 4.65
C VAL A 378 -14.53 7.54 4.21
N TYR A 379 -13.55 6.81 3.67
CA TYR A 379 -13.70 5.39 3.35
C TYR A 379 -14.17 4.59 4.58
N ARG A 380 -13.50 4.74 5.73
CA ARG A 380 -13.91 4.06 6.97
C ARG A 380 -15.26 4.55 7.50
N ARG A 381 -15.51 5.86 7.45
CA ARG A 381 -16.81 6.42 7.85
C ARG A 381 -17.96 5.84 7.02
N ASN A 382 -17.78 5.67 5.71
CA ASN A 382 -18.79 5.07 4.83
C ASN A 382 -19.06 3.60 5.15
N HIS A 383 -18.20 2.93 5.93
CA HIS A 383 -18.33 1.55 6.35
C HIS A 383 -18.83 1.39 7.81
N LEU A 384 -19.25 2.47 8.48
CA LEU A 384 -19.68 2.42 9.88
C LEU A 384 -20.85 1.45 10.10
N ASP A 385 -21.86 1.47 9.24
CA ASP A 385 -23.01 0.56 9.35
C ASP A 385 -22.56 -0.91 9.26
N ARG A 386 -21.60 -1.20 8.36
CA ARG A 386 -21.03 -2.54 8.24
C ARG A 386 -20.20 -2.94 9.46
N ALA A 387 -19.48 -2.01 10.04
CA ALA A 387 -18.74 -2.26 11.30
C ALA A 387 -19.69 -2.57 12.46
N ILE A 388 -20.88 -1.93 12.50
CA ILE A 388 -21.93 -2.25 13.46
C ILE A 388 -22.51 -3.65 13.20
N GLU A 389 -22.79 -4.01 11.95
CA GLU A 389 -23.22 -5.36 11.59
C GLU A 389 -22.18 -6.42 11.96
N ASN A 390 -20.86 -6.15 11.76
CA ASN A 390 -19.79 -7.06 12.18
C ASN A 390 -19.77 -7.27 13.69
N ALA A 391 -19.92 -6.20 14.48
CA ALA A 391 -20.01 -6.30 15.93
C ALA A 391 -21.25 -7.09 16.38
N ALA A 392 -22.40 -6.86 15.74
CA ALA A 392 -23.65 -7.57 16.05
C ALA A 392 -23.54 -9.08 15.81
N LYS A 393 -22.81 -9.54 14.79
CA LYS A 393 -22.53 -10.97 14.55
C LYS A 393 -21.77 -11.64 15.69
N LEU A 394 -21.03 -10.85 16.49
CA LEU A 394 -20.27 -11.32 17.65
C LEU A 394 -21.02 -11.12 18.98
N GLY A 395 -22.26 -10.62 18.94
CA GLY A 395 -23.12 -10.43 20.11
C GLY A 395 -23.00 -9.06 20.78
N PHE A 396 -22.39 -8.08 20.13
CA PHE A 396 -22.41 -6.68 20.59
C PHE A 396 -23.65 -5.98 20.04
N ASP A 397 -24.19 -5.01 20.78
CA ASP A 397 -25.42 -4.32 20.43
C ASP A 397 -25.33 -2.78 20.62
N GLY A 398 -26.47 -2.11 20.55
CA GLY A 398 -26.56 -0.68 20.84
C GLY A 398 -25.75 0.22 19.90
N GLY A 399 -25.42 -0.21 18.69
CA GLY A 399 -24.58 0.54 17.75
C GLY A 399 -23.08 0.46 18.05
N ALA A 400 -22.64 -0.55 18.79
CA ALA A 400 -21.22 -0.89 18.90
C ALA A 400 -20.66 -1.24 17.53
N ALA A 401 -19.51 -0.67 17.14
CA ALA A 401 -18.89 -0.88 15.84
C ALA A 401 -17.56 -1.62 15.98
N LEU A 402 -17.38 -2.72 15.24
CA LEU A 402 -16.10 -3.41 15.07
C LEU A 402 -15.70 -3.36 13.60
N TYR A 403 -14.76 -2.52 13.29
CA TYR A 403 -14.17 -2.48 11.94
C TYR A 403 -13.49 -3.81 11.63
N PRO A 404 -13.63 -4.32 10.38
CA PRO A 404 -13.08 -5.62 10.02
C PRO A 404 -11.55 -5.61 10.04
N MET A 405 -10.96 -6.79 10.25
CA MET A 405 -9.53 -7.00 10.07
C MET A 405 -9.15 -6.80 8.61
N VAL A 406 -9.93 -7.40 7.71
CA VAL A 406 -9.73 -7.35 6.27
C VAL A 406 -11.03 -6.95 5.58
N THR A 407 -11.00 -5.94 4.71
CA THR A 407 -12.20 -5.50 4.02
C THR A 407 -11.95 -4.83 2.68
N MET A 408 -12.96 -4.94 1.79
CA MET A 408 -13.11 -4.12 0.59
C MET A 408 -14.29 -3.15 0.70
N ASN A 409 -15.34 -3.54 1.40
CA ASN A 409 -16.64 -2.86 1.43
C ASN A 409 -17.21 -2.63 2.84
N GLY A 410 -16.39 -2.83 3.88
CA GLY A 410 -16.79 -2.72 5.28
C GLY A 410 -17.22 -4.03 5.95
N GLU A 411 -17.46 -5.09 5.17
CA GLU A 411 -17.68 -6.43 5.72
C GLU A 411 -16.34 -7.06 6.13
N GLU A 412 -16.33 -7.86 7.21
CA GLU A 412 -15.21 -8.76 7.47
C GLU A 412 -15.15 -9.81 6.37
N CYS A 413 -14.03 -9.87 5.67
CA CYS A 413 -13.86 -10.78 4.53
C CYS A 413 -12.61 -11.66 4.65
N HIS A 414 -12.22 -11.99 5.86
CA HIS A 414 -11.11 -12.92 6.14
C HIS A 414 -11.58 -14.10 6.99
N ASN A 415 -11.29 -15.31 6.54
CA ASN A 415 -11.60 -16.54 7.26
C ASN A 415 -10.54 -17.63 7.02
N GLU A 416 -9.29 -17.24 6.88
CA GLU A 416 -8.19 -18.20 6.67
C GLU A 416 -7.35 -18.41 7.93
N TRP A 417 -7.56 -17.57 8.95
CA TRP A 417 -6.87 -17.64 10.22
C TRP A 417 -7.78 -17.20 11.39
N GLU A 418 -7.62 -17.83 12.55
CA GLU A 418 -8.46 -17.59 13.73
C GLU A 418 -8.29 -16.21 14.36
N ILE A 419 -7.14 -15.54 14.16
CA ILE A 419 -6.85 -14.20 14.71
C ILE A 419 -7.78 -13.10 14.19
N THR A 420 -8.57 -13.36 13.17
CA THR A 420 -9.51 -12.39 12.58
C THR A 420 -10.37 -11.67 13.62
N PHE A 421 -10.83 -12.36 14.66
CA PHE A 421 -11.61 -11.77 15.73
C PHE A 421 -10.85 -11.54 17.03
N GLU A 422 -9.56 -11.85 17.05
CA GLU A 422 -8.67 -11.62 18.18
C GLU A 422 -7.92 -10.29 18.05
N GLU A 423 -7.58 -9.88 16.82
CA GLU A 423 -6.87 -8.62 16.53
C GLU A 423 -7.79 -7.39 16.58
N ILE A 424 -8.44 -7.19 17.72
CA ILE A 424 -9.41 -6.10 17.89
C ILE A 424 -8.75 -4.72 18.07
N HIS A 425 -7.44 -4.65 18.25
CA HIS A 425 -6.68 -3.39 18.29
C HIS A 425 -6.85 -2.57 17.00
N ARG A 426 -7.13 -3.21 15.85
CA ARG A 426 -7.47 -2.54 14.59
C ARG A 426 -8.61 -1.52 14.74
N ASN A 427 -9.55 -1.81 15.65
CA ASN A 427 -10.68 -0.92 15.91
C ASN A 427 -10.25 0.42 16.52
N GLY A 428 -9.26 0.39 17.39
CA GLY A 428 -8.67 1.61 17.97
C GLY A 428 -7.85 2.41 16.97
N ALA A 429 -7.27 1.76 15.96
CA ALA A 429 -6.55 2.45 14.89
C ALA A 429 -7.45 3.44 14.11
N MET A 430 -8.76 3.19 14.02
CA MET A 430 -9.73 4.11 13.41
C MET A 430 -9.80 5.43 14.19
N VAL A 431 -9.89 5.37 15.52
CA VAL A 431 -9.92 6.56 16.38
C VAL A 431 -8.57 7.28 16.35
N TYR A 432 -7.47 6.53 16.36
CA TYR A 432 -6.12 7.09 16.25
C TYR A 432 -5.92 7.84 14.94
N ALA A 433 -6.41 7.31 13.83
CA ALA A 433 -6.35 7.97 12.52
C ALA A 433 -7.11 9.31 12.51
N ILE A 434 -8.31 9.36 13.10
CA ILE A 434 -9.10 10.59 13.22
C ILE A 434 -8.34 11.61 14.08
N HIS A 435 -7.85 11.19 15.26
CA HIS A 435 -7.06 12.04 16.15
C HIS A 435 -5.81 12.59 15.44
N ASN A 436 -5.05 11.72 14.76
CA ASN A 436 -3.84 12.10 14.08
C ASN A 436 -4.11 13.06 12.90
N TYR A 437 -5.17 12.81 12.13
CA TYR A 437 -5.62 13.70 11.07
C TYR A 437 -5.94 15.11 11.59
N ILE A 438 -6.78 15.22 12.63
CA ILE A 438 -7.17 16.51 13.21
C ILE A 438 -5.97 17.23 13.82
N ARG A 439 -5.15 16.51 14.59
CA ARG A 439 -3.92 17.05 15.20
C ARG A 439 -2.98 17.63 14.14
N TYR A 440 -2.80 16.91 13.04
CA TYR A 440 -1.91 17.31 11.95
C TYR A 440 -2.46 18.47 11.13
N THR A 441 -3.71 18.34 10.66
CA THR A 441 -4.31 19.28 9.70
C THR A 441 -4.97 20.49 10.36
N GLY A 442 -5.42 20.36 11.60
CA GLY A 442 -6.28 21.36 12.25
C GLY A 442 -7.72 21.35 11.74
N ASP A 443 -8.13 20.36 10.94
CA ASP A 443 -9.50 20.20 10.43
C ASP A 443 -10.42 19.60 11.51
N GLU A 444 -10.72 20.39 12.51
CA GLU A 444 -11.62 19.98 13.59
C GLU A 444 -13.08 19.79 13.11
N ALA A 445 -13.45 20.40 11.98
CA ALA A 445 -14.79 20.25 11.41
C ALA A 445 -15.11 18.79 11.03
N TYR A 446 -14.10 17.99 10.70
CA TYR A 446 -14.27 16.56 10.41
C TYR A 446 -14.96 15.81 11.58
N MET A 447 -14.76 16.27 12.82
CA MET A 447 -15.44 15.67 13.99
C MET A 447 -16.97 15.70 13.84
N ALA A 448 -17.52 16.81 13.39
CA ALA A 448 -18.97 16.96 13.16
C ALA A 448 -19.45 16.34 11.84
N GLU A 449 -18.56 16.09 10.88
CA GLU A 449 -18.88 15.57 9.54
C GLU A 449 -18.83 14.03 9.46
N GLY A 450 -18.61 13.35 10.59
CA GLY A 450 -18.61 11.88 10.70
C GLY A 450 -17.60 11.30 11.67
N GLY A 451 -16.60 12.07 12.10
CA GLY A 451 -15.59 11.61 13.06
C GLY A 451 -16.19 11.16 14.38
N TRP A 452 -17.14 11.95 14.93
CA TRP A 452 -17.86 11.62 16.15
C TRP A 452 -18.61 10.28 16.07
N GLU A 453 -19.30 10.01 14.95
CA GLU A 453 -20.08 8.78 14.78
C GLU A 453 -19.20 7.54 14.80
N VAL A 454 -18.02 7.60 14.16
CA VAL A 454 -17.03 6.52 14.18
C VAL A 454 -16.50 6.30 15.61
N ILE A 455 -16.12 7.39 16.30
CA ILE A 455 -15.61 7.34 17.68
C ILE A 455 -16.66 6.76 18.62
N LEU A 456 -17.93 7.19 18.51
CA LEU A 456 -19.04 6.68 19.29
C LEU A 456 -19.22 5.15 19.13
N GLY A 457 -19.27 4.68 17.87
CA GLY A 457 -19.41 3.26 17.59
C GLY A 457 -18.26 2.42 18.16
N VAL A 458 -17.03 2.90 18.02
CA VAL A 458 -15.83 2.25 18.55
C VAL A 458 -15.81 2.26 20.10
N ALA A 459 -16.19 3.38 20.72
CA ALA A 459 -16.27 3.47 22.19
C ALA A 459 -17.29 2.49 22.77
N ARG A 460 -18.47 2.36 22.13
CA ARG A 460 -19.49 1.37 22.52
C ARG A 460 -18.99 -0.07 22.41
N PHE A 461 -18.19 -0.37 21.39
CA PHE A 461 -17.55 -1.69 21.27
C PHE A 461 -16.60 -1.93 22.44
N TRP A 462 -15.68 -1.02 22.73
CA TRP A 462 -14.71 -1.19 23.82
C TRP A 462 -15.41 -1.29 25.19
N ALA A 463 -16.42 -0.47 25.45
CA ALA A 463 -17.19 -0.49 26.68
C ALA A 463 -17.91 -1.82 26.94
N GLN A 464 -18.29 -2.55 25.87
CA GLN A 464 -18.91 -3.87 25.96
C GLN A 464 -17.89 -5.01 25.92
N ARG A 465 -16.68 -4.78 25.36
CA ARG A 465 -15.67 -5.84 25.16
C ARG A 465 -14.86 -6.16 26.40
N VAL A 466 -14.83 -5.25 27.36
CA VAL A 466 -14.12 -5.42 28.63
C VAL A 466 -14.91 -6.26 29.62
N ASN A 467 -14.19 -6.93 30.55
CA ASN A 467 -14.79 -7.63 31.68
C ASN A 467 -14.22 -7.07 32.99
N TRP A 468 -15.02 -6.98 34.02
CA TRP A 468 -14.54 -6.68 35.37
C TRP A 468 -13.90 -7.93 35.98
N SER A 469 -12.67 -7.83 36.45
CA SER A 469 -11.96 -8.90 37.16
C SER A 469 -11.93 -8.61 38.65
N GLU A 470 -12.67 -9.36 39.42
CA GLU A 470 -12.63 -9.26 40.90
C GLU A 470 -11.23 -9.55 41.45
N ALA A 471 -10.51 -10.50 40.85
CA ALA A 471 -9.17 -10.88 41.29
C ALA A 471 -8.13 -9.78 41.08
N LYS A 472 -8.29 -8.98 40.02
CA LYS A 472 -7.40 -7.87 39.68
C LYS A 472 -7.95 -6.52 40.16
N SER A 473 -9.24 -6.47 40.60
CA SER A 473 -9.95 -5.24 40.88
C SER A 473 -9.82 -4.18 39.79
N ALA A 474 -9.92 -4.63 38.52
CA ALA A 474 -9.69 -3.83 37.33
C ALA A 474 -10.48 -4.38 36.12
N TRP A 475 -10.63 -3.55 35.09
CA TRP A 475 -11.15 -3.95 33.80
C TRP A 475 -10.07 -4.71 33.01
N VAL A 476 -10.44 -5.80 32.37
CA VAL A 476 -9.54 -6.70 31.62
C VAL A 476 -10.10 -6.96 30.22
N ILE A 477 -9.21 -7.26 29.27
CA ILE A 477 -9.57 -7.74 27.95
C ILE A 477 -8.94 -9.14 27.77
N LEU A 478 -9.79 -10.12 27.49
CA LEU A 478 -9.41 -11.52 27.39
C LEU A 478 -9.50 -12.02 25.94
N GLY A 479 -8.66 -13.01 25.59
CA GLY A 479 -8.73 -13.70 24.32
C GLY A 479 -8.49 -12.78 23.14
N VAL A 480 -7.31 -12.18 23.06
CA VAL A 480 -6.92 -11.26 21.98
C VAL A 480 -5.56 -11.64 21.40
N THR A 481 -5.30 -11.16 20.22
CA THR A 481 -3.97 -11.13 19.58
C THR A 481 -3.60 -9.67 19.37
N GLY A 482 -2.42 -9.27 19.84
CA GLY A 482 -1.86 -7.95 19.57
C GLY A 482 -1.24 -7.86 18.17
N PRO A 483 -0.55 -6.77 17.84
CA PRO A 483 0.21 -6.68 16.59
C PRO A 483 1.26 -7.79 16.41
N ASN A 484 1.78 -8.35 17.51
CA ASN A 484 2.62 -9.54 17.48
C ASN A 484 1.78 -10.78 17.21
N GLU A 485 1.57 -11.13 15.95
CA GLU A 485 0.79 -12.31 15.54
C GLU A 485 1.44 -13.65 15.90
N TYR A 486 2.62 -13.68 16.56
CA TYR A 486 3.20 -14.88 17.15
C TYR A 486 2.60 -15.22 18.53
N GLU A 487 1.50 -14.57 18.85
CA GLU A 487 0.65 -14.81 20.00
C GLU A 487 -0.79 -15.02 19.53
N ASN A 488 -1.50 -15.93 20.15
CA ASN A 488 -2.93 -16.12 19.92
C ASN A 488 -3.65 -16.27 21.25
N ASN A 489 -4.85 -15.71 21.32
CA ASN A 489 -5.79 -15.88 22.42
C ASN A 489 -5.18 -15.56 23.79
N VAL A 490 -4.40 -14.49 23.86
CA VAL A 490 -3.77 -14.03 25.11
C VAL A 490 -4.68 -13.10 25.90
N ASN A 491 -4.39 -12.94 27.19
CA ASN A 491 -5.14 -12.04 28.06
C ASN A 491 -4.33 -10.78 28.35
N ASN A 492 -5.03 -9.65 28.36
CA ASN A 492 -4.47 -8.37 28.72
C ASN A 492 -3.25 -7.98 27.91
N ASN A 493 -3.35 -8.06 26.57
CA ASN A 493 -2.33 -7.48 25.71
C ASN A 493 -2.23 -5.98 26.04
N TRP A 494 -1.04 -5.53 26.43
CA TRP A 494 -0.84 -4.18 26.94
C TRP A 494 -1.25 -3.12 25.92
N TYR A 495 -0.84 -3.29 24.66
CA TYR A 495 -1.18 -2.35 23.59
C TYR A 495 -2.68 -2.26 23.37
N THR A 496 -3.37 -3.41 23.29
CA THR A 496 -4.83 -3.47 23.11
C THR A 496 -5.56 -2.82 24.28
N ASN A 497 -5.14 -3.10 25.53
CA ASN A 497 -5.74 -2.50 26.74
C ASN A 497 -5.53 -0.98 26.77
N TYR A 498 -4.31 -0.51 26.46
CA TYR A 498 -4.00 0.92 26.46
C TYR A 498 -4.79 1.65 25.38
N LEU A 499 -4.81 1.10 24.16
CA LEU A 499 -5.55 1.66 23.03
C LEU A 499 -7.06 1.72 23.33
N ALA A 500 -7.64 0.69 23.95
CA ALA A 500 -9.05 0.68 24.35
C ALA A 500 -9.38 1.79 25.35
N ALA A 501 -8.58 1.90 26.43
CA ALA A 501 -8.73 2.96 27.43
C ALA A 501 -8.58 4.36 26.82
N TRP A 502 -7.59 4.53 25.94
CA TRP A 502 -7.36 5.77 25.21
C TRP A 502 -8.55 6.11 24.29
N CYS A 503 -9.10 5.15 23.55
CA CYS A 503 -10.29 5.38 22.70
C CYS A 503 -11.49 5.87 23.49
N LEU A 504 -11.72 5.30 24.68
CA LEU A 504 -12.82 5.72 25.56
C LEU A 504 -12.61 7.15 26.09
N GLN A 505 -11.37 7.53 26.41
CA GLN A 505 -11.03 8.90 26.76
C GLN A 505 -11.23 9.85 25.57
N GLN A 506 -10.78 9.46 24.36
CA GLN A 506 -11.01 10.25 23.15
C GLN A 506 -12.50 10.45 22.85
N ALA A 507 -13.34 9.48 23.16
CA ALA A 507 -14.79 9.64 23.03
C ALA A 507 -15.34 10.69 24.01
N CYS A 508 -14.85 10.74 25.24
CA CYS A 508 -15.20 11.78 26.20
C CYS A 508 -14.74 13.17 25.72
N ASP A 509 -13.49 13.28 25.23
CA ASP A 509 -12.94 14.53 24.73
C ASP A 509 -13.66 15.04 23.47
N ALA A 510 -13.96 14.13 22.54
CA ALA A 510 -14.75 14.41 21.34
C ALA A 510 -16.17 14.88 21.66
N LEU A 511 -16.80 14.27 22.66
CA LEU A 511 -18.13 14.70 23.15
C LEU A 511 -18.10 16.14 23.67
N GLU A 512 -17.10 16.50 24.48
CA GLU A 512 -16.96 17.88 24.98
C GLU A 512 -16.71 18.86 23.82
N TRP A 513 -15.87 18.48 22.87
CA TRP A 513 -15.68 19.29 21.66
C TRP A 513 -16.98 19.49 20.87
N MET A 514 -17.74 18.41 20.65
CA MET A 514 -19.02 18.47 19.93
C MET A 514 -20.04 19.35 20.63
N LYS A 515 -20.12 19.30 21.98
CA LYS A 515 -20.99 20.20 22.76
C LYS A 515 -20.63 21.67 22.58
N ALA A 516 -19.33 21.97 22.58
CA ALA A 516 -18.84 23.34 22.50
C ALA A 516 -18.95 23.92 21.07
N HIS A 517 -18.70 23.14 20.03
CA HIS A 517 -18.49 23.64 18.67
C HIS A 517 -19.56 23.19 17.66
N ALA A 518 -20.22 22.02 17.89
CA ALA A 518 -21.18 21.45 16.94
C ALA A 518 -22.45 20.88 17.61
N PRO A 519 -23.13 21.63 18.50
CA PRO A 519 -24.25 21.10 19.29
C PRO A 519 -25.44 20.61 18.45
N VAL A 520 -25.68 21.21 17.29
CA VAL A 520 -26.73 20.76 16.35
C VAL A 520 -26.42 19.41 15.75
N ALA A 521 -25.17 19.22 15.29
CA ALA A 521 -24.71 17.93 14.76
C ALA A 521 -24.71 16.85 15.85
N LEU A 522 -24.28 17.18 17.06
CA LEU A 522 -24.34 16.27 18.21
C LEU A 522 -25.78 15.84 18.52
N SER A 523 -26.73 16.78 18.52
CA SER A 523 -28.14 16.47 18.77
C SER A 523 -28.72 15.54 17.72
N ALA A 524 -28.39 15.76 16.44
CA ALA A 524 -28.81 14.92 15.32
C ALA A 524 -28.21 13.50 15.43
N ALA A 525 -26.90 13.40 15.67
CA ALA A 525 -26.21 12.14 15.85
C ALA A 525 -26.72 11.37 17.08
N SER A 526 -26.97 12.08 18.22
CA SER A 526 -27.53 11.47 19.45
C SER A 526 -28.90 10.88 19.21
N ALA A 527 -29.76 11.58 18.47
CA ALA A 527 -31.09 11.07 18.12
C ALA A 527 -31.00 9.85 17.19
N HIS A 528 -30.11 9.89 16.16
CA HIS A 528 -29.94 8.82 15.20
C HIS A 528 -29.39 7.55 15.87
N TRP A 529 -28.34 7.68 16.64
CA TRP A 529 -27.64 6.57 17.30
C TRP A 529 -28.18 6.25 18.70
N GLN A 530 -29.23 6.91 19.15
CA GLN A 530 -29.82 6.74 20.47
C GLN A 530 -28.76 6.87 21.59
N PHE A 531 -27.88 7.87 21.47
CA PHE A 531 -26.82 8.11 22.43
C PHE A 531 -27.36 8.72 23.72
N ASP A 532 -27.04 8.08 24.85
CA ASP A 532 -27.39 8.54 26.19
C ASP A 532 -26.12 8.86 26.99
N GLU A 533 -25.74 10.13 26.99
CA GLU A 533 -24.55 10.59 27.70
C GLU A 533 -24.55 10.23 29.19
N ALA A 534 -25.72 10.35 29.84
CA ALA A 534 -25.81 10.11 31.31
C ALA A 534 -25.54 8.65 31.68
N LYS A 535 -25.76 7.73 30.74
CA LYS A 535 -25.51 6.30 30.90
C LYS A 535 -24.12 5.87 30.37
N GLU A 536 -23.77 6.32 29.18
CA GLU A 536 -22.61 5.78 28.47
C GLU A 536 -21.29 6.39 28.96
N ARG A 537 -21.24 7.72 29.11
CA ARG A 537 -20.03 8.42 29.53
C ARG A 537 -19.45 7.96 30.88
N PRO A 538 -20.24 7.83 31.98
CA PRO A 538 -19.68 7.38 33.25
C PRO A 538 -19.06 5.97 33.16
N HIS A 539 -19.62 5.11 32.31
CA HIS A 539 -19.03 3.80 32.08
C HIS A 539 -17.71 3.87 31.29
N TRP A 540 -17.63 4.72 30.27
CA TRP A 540 -16.37 4.95 29.53
C TRP A 540 -15.25 5.47 30.45
N GLU A 541 -15.56 6.45 31.28
CA GLU A 541 -14.64 7.01 32.29
C GLU A 541 -14.20 5.94 33.31
N ALA A 542 -15.09 5.11 33.78
CA ALA A 542 -14.77 4.03 34.71
C ALA A 542 -13.88 2.95 34.09
N VAL A 543 -14.16 2.56 32.85
CA VAL A 543 -13.34 1.57 32.13
C VAL A 543 -11.96 2.14 31.85
N SER A 544 -11.87 3.36 31.31
CA SER A 544 -10.61 4.01 30.98
C SER A 544 -9.70 4.17 32.20
N ALA A 545 -10.26 4.63 33.33
CA ALA A 545 -9.50 4.84 34.56
C ALA A 545 -9.12 3.55 35.29
N GLY A 546 -9.89 2.47 35.09
CA GLY A 546 -9.72 1.21 35.81
C GLY A 546 -9.16 0.06 34.97
N MET A 547 -8.58 0.35 33.79
CA MET A 547 -8.00 -0.68 32.91
C MET A 547 -6.74 -1.28 33.52
N TYR A 548 -6.63 -2.61 33.42
CA TYR A 548 -5.46 -3.34 33.88
C TYR A 548 -4.33 -3.32 32.83
N TYR A 549 -3.11 -3.12 33.34
CA TYR A 549 -1.88 -3.16 32.53
C TYR A 549 -0.88 -4.13 33.17
N PRO A 550 -0.42 -5.18 32.47
CA PRO A 550 0.61 -6.06 33.00
C PRO A 550 1.99 -5.37 32.95
N GLU A 551 2.74 -5.47 34.04
CA GLU A 551 4.05 -4.82 34.20
C GLU A 551 5.07 -5.79 34.80
N LEU A 552 6.35 -5.61 34.49
CA LEU A 552 7.43 -6.34 35.12
C LEU A 552 7.81 -5.65 36.44
N GLU A 553 7.54 -6.32 37.55
CA GLU A 553 7.73 -5.78 38.90
C GLU A 553 9.13 -5.21 39.13
N GLY A 554 9.21 -4.02 39.68
CA GLY A 554 10.46 -3.31 39.98
C GLY A 554 11.16 -2.66 38.78
N THR A 555 10.53 -2.63 37.62
CA THR A 555 11.02 -2.00 36.39
C THR A 555 9.97 -1.05 35.79
N ARG A 556 10.30 -0.39 34.66
CA ARG A 556 9.36 0.39 33.85
C ARG A 556 8.87 -0.38 32.63
N VAL A 557 9.12 -1.69 32.57
CA VAL A 557 8.74 -2.52 31.43
C VAL A 557 7.29 -2.93 31.54
N PHE A 558 6.51 -2.59 30.52
CA PHE A 558 5.16 -3.09 30.31
C PHE A 558 5.25 -4.48 29.68
N LEU A 559 4.62 -5.49 30.28
CA LEU A 559 4.60 -6.83 29.70
C LEU A 559 3.56 -6.88 28.56
N GLN A 560 3.93 -7.51 27.45
CA GLN A 560 3.07 -7.61 26.27
C GLN A 560 1.69 -8.21 26.60
N GLN A 561 1.64 -9.20 27.51
CA GLN A 561 0.41 -9.82 28.02
C GLN A 561 0.66 -10.55 29.34
N ASP A 562 -0.41 -11.04 29.98
CA ASP A 562 -0.32 -11.94 31.12
C ASP A 562 0.50 -13.19 30.74
N GLY A 563 1.39 -13.65 31.64
CA GLY A 563 2.22 -14.84 31.45
C GLY A 563 3.37 -14.70 30.44
N PHE A 564 3.70 -13.49 29.97
CA PHE A 564 4.80 -13.27 29.02
C PHE A 564 6.14 -13.80 29.56
N MET A 565 6.41 -13.64 30.85
CA MET A 565 7.66 -14.09 31.47
C MET A 565 7.71 -15.60 31.76
N ASP A 566 6.58 -16.32 31.63
CA ASP A 566 6.50 -17.78 31.80
C ASP A 566 6.94 -18.54 30.54
N LYS A 567 7.11 -17.85 29.43
CA LYS A 567 7.52 -18.39 28.12
C LYS A 567 9.03 -18.62 28.06
N ALA A 568 9.49 -19.38 27.06
CA ALA A 568 10.91 -19.57 26.80
C ALA A 568 11.57 -18.20 26.49
N GLN A 569 12.45 -17.76 27.38
CA GLN A 569 13.12 -16.46 27.31
C GLN A 569 14.40 -16.56 26.46
N GLU A 570 14.23 -16.57 25.14
CA GLU A 570 15.31 -16.64 24.16
C GLU A 570 15.50 -15.26 23.50
N MET A 571 16.70 -14.99 22.97
CA MET A 571 16.98 -13.76 22.22
C MET A 571 17.02 -14.05 20.73
N ALA A 572 16.57 -13.10 19.92
CA ALA A 572 16.59 -13.24 18.46
C ALA A 572 18.01 -13.50 17.93
N ALA A 573 19.03 -12.95 18.57
CA ALA A 573 20.43 -13.16 18.19
C ALA A 573 20.91 -14.60 18.39
N ASP A 574 20.25 -15.39 19.24
CA ASP A 574 20.60 -16.78 19.52
C ASP A 574 19.99 -17.77 18.50
N LEU A 575 19.07 -17.29 17.65
CA LEU A 575 18.45 -18.11 16.61
C LEU A 575 19.43 -18.36 15.45
N PRO A 576 19.65 -19.63 15.06
CA PRO A 576 20.40 -19.95 13.86
C PRO A 576 19.74 -19.38 12.59
N ASP A 577 20.55 -18.94 11.63
CA ASP A 577 20.04 -18.47 10.32
C ASP A 577 19.20 -19.55 9.60
N THR A 578 19.51 -20.82 9.83
CA THR A 578 18.78 -21.97 9.26
C THR A 578 17.37 -22.15 9.82
N GLU A 579 17.04 -21.53 10.95
CA GLU A 579 15.70 -21.54 11.55
C GLU A 579 14.89 -20.28 11.24
N ARG A 580 15.43 -19.39 10.42
CA ARG A 580 14.75 -18.14 10.03
C ARG A 580 14.16 -18.23 8.62
N PRO A 581 12.96 -17.69 8.38
CA PRO A 581 12.02 -17.15 9.39
C PRO A 581 11.38 -18.29 10.21
N ILE A 582 11.13 -18.04 11.51
CA ILE A 582 10.68 -19.12 12.42
C ILE A 582 9.30 -19.66 12.04
N ASN A 583 8.42 -18.85 11.43
CA ASN A 583 7.11 -19.30 10.97
C ASN A 583 7.16 -20.36 9.85
N GLN A 584 8.29 -20.50 9.15
CA GLN A 584 8.50 -21.51 8.13
C GLN A 584 9.26 -22.74 8.65
N HIS A 585 9.95 -22.64 9.80
CA HIS A 585 10.82 -23.67 10.33
C HIS A 585 10.36 -24.28 11.67
N TRP A 586 9.55 -23.53 12.45
CA TRP A 586 9.04 -23.99 13.73
C TRP A 586 7.58 -24.41 13.64
N SER A 587 7.17 -25.30 14.52
CA SER A 587 5.75 -25.56 14.75
C SER A 587 5.11 -24.34 15.39
N TRP A 588 3.82 -24.12 15.11
CA TRP A 588 3.06 -23.04 15.73
C TRP A 588 3.05 -23.13 17.25
N ASP A 589 2.94 -24.35 17.82
CA ASP A 589 3.07 -24.60 19.25
C ASP A 589 4.38 -24.08 19.84
N ARG A 590 5.53 -24.32 19.16
CA ARG A 590 6.84 -23.79 19.62
C ARG A 590 6.89 -22.27 19.59
N ILE A 591 6.33 -21.65 18.54
CA ILE A 591 6.26 -20.19 18.42
C ILE A 591 5.47 -19.61 19.59
N LEU A 592 4.26 -20.11 19.86
CA LEU A 592 3.38 -19.61 20.93
C LEU A 592 3.98 -19.74 22.34
N ARG A 593 4.90 -20.68 22.56
CA ARG A 593 5.61 -20.86 23.83
C ARG A 593 6.90 -20.06 23.93
N SER A 594 7.29 -19.34 22.87
CA SER A 594 8.47 -18.46 22.86
C SER A 594 8.09 -17.00 23.11
N VAL A 595 9.08 -16.17 23.48
CA VAL A 595 8.92 -14.73 23.61
C VAL A 595 9.19 -13.98 22.31
N PHE A 596 9.37 -14.67 21.20
CA PHE A 596 9.70 -14.03 19.95
C PHE A 596 8.56 -13.17 19.43
N ILE A 597 8.94 -12.01 18.91
CA ILE A 597 8.04 -10.98 18.45
C ILE A 597 8.21 -10.82 16.93
N LYS A 598 7.12 -11.07 16.18
CA LYS A 598 7.07 -10.91 14.73
C LYS A 598 7.24 -9.46 14.31
N GLN A 599 6.51 -8.57 15.01
CA GLN A 599 6.53 -7.12 14.80
C GLN A 599 6.21 -6.37 16.10
N ALA A 600 6.53 -5.07 16.15
CA ALA A 600 6.28 -4.21 17.31
C ALA A 600 4.84 -4.35 17.83
N ASP A 601 4.70 -4.61 19.13
CA ASP A 601 3.45 -4.73 19.87
C ASP A 601 3.40 -3.68 20.98
N THR A 602 4.00 -3.94 22.15
CA THR A 602 4.16 -2.92 23.20
C THR A 602 4.90 -1.68 22.67
N LEU A 603 5.92 -1.87 21.83
CA LEU A 603 6.63 -0.77 21.19
C LEU A 603 5.77 0.00 20.19
N GLN A 604 4.78 -0.62 19.55
CA GLN A 604 3.79 0.08 18.73
C GLN A 604 2.97 1.06 19.58
N GLY A 605 2.55 0.65 20.77
CA GLY A 605 1.84 1.52 21.69
C GLY A 605 2.72 2.66 22.21
N LEU A 606 3.98 2.40 22.53
CA LEU A 606 4.94 3.44 22.92
C LEU A 606 5.25 4.43 21.79
N TYR A 607 5.15 4.01 20.55
CA TYR A 607 5.21 4.91 19.40
C TYR A 607 3.95 5.76 19.27
N PHE A 608 2.76 5.15 19.33
CA PHE A 608 1.49 5.88 19.18
C PHE A 608 1.26 6.90 20.30
N PHE A 609 1.61 6.53 21.51
CA PHE A 609 1.35 7.31 22.74
C PHE A 609 2.62 7.86 23.36
N GLU A 610 3.62 8.21 22.52
CA GLU A 610 4.95 8.54 22.99
C GLU A 610 5.00 9.69 24.01
N ASP A 611 4.08 10.64 23.93
CA ASP A 611 4.02 11.79 24.85
C ASP A 611 3.44 11.45 26.23
N ALA A 612 2.86 10.26 26.40
CA ALA A 612 2.37 9.77 27.67
C ALA A 612 3.48 9.19 28.59
N PHE A 613 4.67 8.91 28.04
CA PHE A 613 5.73 8.22 28.74
C PHE A 613 7.05 9.00 28.68
N ASP A 614 7.83 8.91 29.77
CA ASP A 614 9.15 9.52 29.82
C ASP A 614 10.21 8.73 29.03
N THR A 615 11.35 9.35 28.79
CA THR A 615 12.44 8.75 28.01
C THR A 615 13.00 7.48 28.67
N ALA A 616 12.98 7.39 30.02
CA ALA A 616 13.47 6.20 30.72
C ALA A 616 12.55 5.00 30.46
N THR A 617 11.22 5.20 30.50
CA THR A 617 10.23 4.18 30.16
C THR A 617 10.40 3.70 28.71
N HIS A 618 10.56 4.62 27.75
CA HIS A 618 10.84 4.24 26.36
C HIS A 618 12.11 3.40 26.24
N ARG A 619 13.18 3.81 26.93
CA ARG A 619 14.47 3.11 26.87
C ARG A 619 14.39 1.70 27.44
N GLU A 620 13.86 1.55 28.67
CA GLU A 620 13.77 0.24 29.31
C GLU A 620 12.91 -0.75 28.48
N ASN A 621 11.79 -0.29 27.92
CA ASN A 621 10.96 -1.12 27.07
C ASN A 621 11.64 -1.45 25.73
N PHE A 622 12.31 -0.48 25.10
CA PHE A 622 13.04 -0.73 23.85
C PHE A 622 14.16 -1.76 24.05
N GLU A 623 14.96 -1.60 25.11
CA GLU A 623 16.05 -2.53 25.46
C GLU A 623 15.53 -3.92 25.87
N PHE A 624 14.29 -4.01 26.37
CA PHE A 624 13.65 -5.27 26.68
C PHE A 624 13.10 -5.98 25.42
N TYR A 625 12.39 -5.27 24.54
CA TYR A 625 11.65 -5.87 23.43
C TYR A 625 12.48 -6.04 22.15
N GLU A 626 13.38 -5.11 21.84
CA GLU A 626 14.17 -5.17 20.62
C GLU A 626 14.97 -6.48 20.49
N PRO A 627 15.71 -6.95 21.52
CA PRO A 627 16.45 -8.20 21.42
C PRO A 627 15.58 -9.47 21.25
N ARG A 628 14.27 -9.39 21.51
CA ARG A 628 13.28 -10.45 21.35
C ARG A 628 12.54 -10.39 20.03
N THR A 629 12.74 -9.34 19.26
CA THR A 629 12.01 -9.12 17.98
C THR A 629 12.78 -9.72 16.82
N VAL A 630 12.17 -10.70 16.14
CA VAL A 630 12.76 -11.37 14.97
C VAL A 630 12.56 -10.59 13.67
N HIS A 631 11.71 -9.56 13.68
CA HIS A 631 11.40 -8.70 12.52
C HIS A 631 10.99 -9.49 11.27
N GLU A 632 10.06 -10.42 11.44
CA GLU A 632 9.55 -11.25 10.34
C GLU A 632 8.27 -10.69 9.70
N SER A 633 7.84 -9.52 10.14
CA SER A 633 6.85 -8.68 9.46
C SER A 633 7.55 -7.50 8.78
N SER A 634 7.08 -7.16 7.60
CA SER A 634 7.54 -5.98 6.86
C SER A 634 7.27 -4.66 7.60
N LEU A 635 6.28 -4.62 8.48
CA LEU A 635 5.90 -3.46 9.28
C LEU A 635 6.73 -3.27 10.56
N SER A 636 7.51 -4.27 10.95
CA SER A 636 8.24 -4.24 12.23
C SER A 636 9.36 -3.18 12.27
N PRO A 637 10.25 -3.06 11.26
CA PRO A 637 11.45 -2.24 11.41
C PRO A 637 11.18 -0.74 11.59
N CYS A 638 10.14 -0.18 10.96
CA CYS A 638 9.91 1.28 10.96
C CYS A 638 9.64 1.84 12.37
N VAL A 639 8.85 1.15 13.20
CA VAL A 639 8.60 1.54 14.59
C VAL A 639 9.89 1.53 15.40
N HIS A 640 10.73 0.50 15.19
CA HIS A 640 12.03 0.41 15.83
C HIS A 640 12.98 1.53 15.39
N VAL A 641 12.95 1.96 14.11
CA VAL A 641 13.72 3.14 13.65
C VAL A 641 13.30 4.39 14.42
N VAL A 642 11.99 4.66 14.48
CA VAL A 642 11.48 5.88 15.14
C VAL A 642 11.87 5.92 16.62
N LEU A 643 11.69 4.82 17.34
CA LEU A 643 12.05 4.75 18.76
C LEU A 643 13.57 4.75 18.98
N ALA A 644 14.35 4.03 18.18
CA ALA A 644 15.82 4.03 18.29
C ALA A 644 16.40 5.41 18.01
N ALA A 645 15.90 6.12 17.00
CA ALA A 645 16.32 7.50 16.69
C ALA A 645 15.99 8.45 17.86
N LYS A 646 14.77 8.38 18.40
CA LYS A 646 14.37 9.15 19.59
C LYS A 646 15.29 8.90 20.78
N LEU A 647 15.77 7.67 20.96
CA LEU A 647 16.65 7.26 22.05
C LEU A 647 18.15 7.51 21.78
N GLY A 648 18.50 8.03 20.59
CA GLY A 648 19.89 8.26 20.19
C GLY A 648 20.67 6.97 19.85
N LEU A 649 19.97 5.87 19.56
CA LEU A 649 20.55 4.57 19.21
C LEU A 649 20.80 4.49 17.68
N GLU A 650 21.71 5.34 17.18
CA GLU A 650 21.97 5.54 15.75
C GLU A 650 22.21 4.23 14.99
N THR A 651 23.10 3.37 15.49
CA THR A 651 23.44 2.11 14.79
C THR A 651 22.21 1.24 14.55
N LYS A 652 21.34 1.11 15.56
CA LYS A 652 20.12 0.34 15.46
C LYS A 652 19.11 1.00 14.52
N ALA A 653 18.96 2.32 14.59
CA ALA A 653 18.07 3.07 13.70
C ALA A 653 18.47 2.90 12.24
N VAL A 654 19.77 2.97 11.91
CA VAL A 654 20.27 2.78 10.52
C VAL A 654 20.11 1.33 10.06
N GLU A 655 20.41 0.34 10.92
CA GLU A 655 20.21 -1.08 10.63
C GLU A 655 18.75 -1.36 10.24
N MET A 656 17.81 -0.90 11.06
CA MET A 656 16.38 -1.14 10.81
C MET A 656 15.87 -0.33 9.61
N TYR A 657 16.37 0.87 9.37
CA TYR A 657 16.06 1.65 8.18
C TYR A 657 16.43 0.91 6.89
N LEU A 658 17.65 0.40 6.81
CA LEU A 658 18.10 -0.33 5.62
C LEU A 658 17.26 -1.60 5.38
N ARG A 659 16.84 -2.26 6.46
CA ARG A 659 15.97 -3.44 6.37
C ARG A 659 14.59 -3.09 5.80
N THR A 660 13.96 -1.99 6.21
CA THR A 660 12.64 -1.60 5.66
C THR A 660 12.77 -0.94 4.29
N ALA A 661 13.72 -0.04 4.09
CA ALA A 661 13.84 0.75 2.87
C ALA A 661 14.14 -0.09 1.62
N ARG A 662 14.93 -1.16 1.77
CA ARG A 662 15.34 -2.03 0.68
C ARG A 662 14.67 -3.40 0.67
N LEU A 663 13.62 -3.57 1.47
CA LEU A 663 12.93 -4.84 1.66
C LEU A 663 12.63 -5.56 0.33
N ASP A 664 11.96 -4.87 -0.58
CA ASP A 664 11.57 -5.41 -1.89
C ASP A 664 12.70 -5.33 -2.93
N LEU A 665 13.52 -4.26 -2.90
CA LEU A 665 14.63 -4.09 -3.85
C LEU A 665 15.71 -5.17 -3.70
N ASP A 666 16.01 -5.56 -2.47
CA ASP A 666 16.97 -6.63 -2.17
C ASP A 666 16.28 -7.97 -1.95
N ASP A 667 14.95 -8.03 -2.10
CA ASP A 667 14.06 -9.21 -1.91
C ASP A 667 14.40 -9.95 -0.61
N TYR A 668 14.44 -9.20 0.48
CA TYR A 668 15.00 -9.64 1.76
C TYR A 668 14.28 -10.87 2.33
N ASN A 669 12.96 -10.93 2.16
CA ASN A 669 12.12 -12.02 2.62
C ASN A 669 11.87 -13.09 1.54
N ASN A 670 12.40 -12.94 0.33
CA ASN A 670 12.05 -13.74 -0.86
C ASN A 670 10.55 -13.78 -1.16
N GLU A 671 9.87 -12.63 -1.06
CA GLU A 671 8.42 -12.50 -1.24
C GLU A 671 8.04 -11.47 -2.33
N ALA A 672 9.02 -10.75 -2.91
CA ALA A 672 8.77 -9.75 -3.93
C ALA A 672 8.04 -10.32 -5.17
N TYR A 673 8.21 -11.62 -5.46
CA TYR A 673 7.50 -12.30 -6.54
C TYR A 673 5.96 -12.30 -6.38
N GLN A 674 5.46 -12.19 -5.15
CA GLN A 674 4.02 -12.15 -4.84
C GLN A 674 3.42 -10.73 -4.93
N GLY A 675 4.25 -9.71 -5.09
CA GLY A 675 3.92 -8.30 -5.02
C GLY A 675 4.71 -7.56 -3.94
N LEU A 676 4.82 -6.24 -4.09
CA LEU A 676 5.57 -5.36 -3.18
C LEU A 676 4.85 -5.17 -1.84
N HIS A 677 5.59 -4.75 -0.82
CA HIS A 677 5.05 -4.45 0.51
C HIS A 677 4.70 -2.95 0.63
N ILE A 678 3.62 -2.52 -0.05
CA ILE A 678 3.25 -1.10 -0.18
C ILE A 678 3.03 -0.43 1.17
N THR A 679 2.34 -1.07 2.11
CA THR A 679 2.09 -0.49 3.43
C THR A 679 3.38 -0.32 4.24
N SER A 680 4.34 -1.23 4.09
CA SER A 680 5.69 -1.11 4.67
C SER A 680 6.51 0.04 4.07
N MET A 681 6.25 0.41 2.81
CA MET A 681 6.93 1.53 2.16
C MET A 681 6.62 2.87 2.86
N ALA A 682 5.41 3.03 3.39
CA ALA A 682 5.06 4.18 4.23
C ALA A 682 5.90 4.22 5.51
N GLY A 683 6.18 3.06 6.10
CA GLY A 683 7.11 2.93 7.24
C GLY A 683 8.52 3.39 6.93
N THR A 684 9.00 3.22 5.70
CA THR A 684 10.29 3.78 5.26
C THR A 684 10.28 5.31 5.28
N TRP A 685 9.21 5.93 4.77
CA TRP A 685 9.04 7.38 4.85
C TRP A 685 8.98 7.87 6.30
N MET A 686 8.18 7.22 7.14
CA MET A 686 8.11 7.50 8.59
C MET A 686 9.48 7.40 9.26
N SER A 687 10.29 6.42 8.89
CA SER A 687 11.65 6.25 9.41
C SER A 687 12.55 7.47 9.16
N VAL A 688 12.40 8.11 7.99
CA VAL A 688 13.16 9.32 7.68
C VAL A 688 12.56 10.54 8.38
N ILE A 689 11.25 10.76 8.28
CA ILE A 689 10.61 11.98 8.73
C ILE A 689 10.43 12.00 10.25
N GLU A 690 9.83 10.93 10.79
CA GLU A 690 9.54 10.83 12.22
C GLU A 690 10.71 10.24 13.02
N GLY A 691 11.50 9.34 12.38
CA GLY A 691 12.71 8.77 12.96
C GLY A 691 13.87 9.74 12.91
N PHE A 692 14.58 9.81 11.81
CA PHE A 692 15.77 10.66 11.68
C PHE A 692 15.47 12.16 11.76
N GLY A 693 14.36 12.63 11.14
CA GLY A 693 13.92 14.03 11.20
C GLY A 693 13.34 14.43 12.57
N GLY A 694 12.96 13.46 13.38
CA GLY A 694 12.35 13.69 14.70
C GLY A 694 11.07 14.51 14.64
N PHE A 695 10.37 14.48 13.50
CA PHE A 695 9.18 15.27 13.28
C PHE A 695 8.02 14.80 14.16
N ARG A 696 7.38 15.76 14.85
CA ARG A 696 6.16 15.54 15.64
C ARG A 696 5.26 16.77 15.54
N VAL A 697 3.96 16.57 15.74
CA VAL A 697 3.01 17.67 15.91
C VAL A 697 2.58 17.74 17.37
N ARG A 698 2.89 18.84 18.06
CA ARG A 698 2.53 19.09 19.45
C ARG A 698 2.00 20.51 19.59
N ASP A 699 0.92 20.70 20.32
CA ASP A 699 0.25 21.99 20.50
C ASP A 699 -0.01 22.72 19.18
N GLY A 700 -0.37 21.96 18.13
CA GLY A 700 -0.64 22.48 16.79
C GLY A 700 0.56 23.01 16.04
N LYS A 701 1.80 22.72 16.50
CA LYS A 701 3.06 23.16 15.90
C LYS A 701 3.93 21.98 15.45
N PRO A 702 4.67 22.13 14.34
CA PRO A 702 5.70 21.17 13.96
C PRO A 702 6.90 21.26 14.92
N HIS A 703 7.33 20.12 15.43
CA HIS A 703 8.55 19.96 16.22
C HIS A 703 9.53 19.10 15.43
N PHE A 704 10.82 19.44 15.50
CA PHE A 704 11.91 18.67 14.91
C PHE A 704 13.02 18.50 15.92
N ASN A 705 13.50 17.27 16.07
CA ASN A 705 14.67 16.91 16.86
C ASN A 705 15.47 15.88 16.06
N ALA A 706 16.21 16.37 15.08
CA ALA A 706 16.78 15.54 14.04
C ALA A 706 18.09 14.85 14.46
N MET A 707 18.30 13.66 13.92
CA MET A 707 19.54 12.91 13.96
C MET A 707 20.10 12.75 12.55
N LEU A 708 21.35 13.13 12.32
CA LEU A 708 22.05 12.86 11.07
C LEU A 708 22.80 11.53 11.19
N PRO A 709 22.43 10.47 10.41
CA PRO A 709 23.22 9.24 10.37
C PRO A 709 24.63 9.49 9.87
N LYS A 710 25.63 8.89 10.49
CA LYS A 710 27.07 9.07 10.11
C LYS A 710 27.38 8.66 8.68
N ALA A 711 26.61 7.72 8.12
CA ALA A 711 26.77 7.29 6.74
C ALA A 711 26.27 8.32 5.72
N TRP A 712 25.46 9.30 6.15
CA TRP A 712 24.89 10.32 5.28
C TRP A 712 25.65 11.64 5.41
N GLY A 713 25.88 12.31 4.28
CA GLY A 713 26.44 13.67 4.28
C GLY A 713 25.39 14.70 4.70
N SER A 714 24.17 14.51 4.23
CA SER A 714 22.98 15.32 4.57
C SER A 714 21.73 14.60 4.12
N TYR A 715 20.57 15.04 4.62
CA TYR A 715 19.28 14.68 4.03
C TYR A 715 18.31 15.87 4.08
N SER A 716 17.33 15.87 3.18
CA SER A 716 16.25 16.83 3.20
C SER A 716 14.95 16.19 2.75
N PHE A 717 13.82 16.76 3.19
CA PHE A 717 12.49 16.31 2.81
C PHE A 717 11.51 17.48 2.73
N GLN A 718 10.46 17.24 1.95
CA GLN A 718 9.32 18.13 1.86
C GLN A 718 8.25 17.70 2.87
N LEU A 719 7.49 18.67 3.40
CA LEU A 719 6.43 18.39 4.37
C LEU A 719 5.26 19.36 4.16
N GLN A 720 4.07 18.80 3.96
CA GLN A 720 2.82 19.55 3.99
C GLN A 720 2.35 19.71 5.43
N PHE A 721 2.00 20.92 5.85
CA PHE A 721 1.47 21.13 7.19
C PHE A 721 0.49 22.31 7.20
N ARG A 722 -0.81 22.03 7.42
CA ARG A 722 -1.88 23.05 7.57
C ARG A 722 -1.86 24.09 6.44
N GLY A 723 -1.85 23.59 5.18
CA GLY A 723 -1.84 24.43 3.98
C GLY A 723 -0.50 25.12 3.70
N ARG A 724 0.59 24.66 4.29
CA ARG A 724 1.96 25.15 4.08
C ARG A 724 2.85 24.08 3.52
N GLN A 725 3.79 24.50 2.65
CA GLN A 725 4.89 23.66 2.19
C GLN A 725 6.16 24.02 2.96
N LEU A 726 6.71 23.04 3.67
CA LEU A 726 7.96 23.17 4.41
C LEU A 726 9.06 22.35 3.74
N LYS A 727 10.27 22.88 3.67
CA LYS A 727 11.48 22.11 3.36
C LYS A 727 12.33 21.99 4.62
N VAL A 728 12.59 20.76 5.03
CA VAL A 728 13.48 20.46 6.15
C VAL A 728 14.80 19.94 5.60
N SER A 729 15.91 20.47 6.07
CA SER A 729 17.26 20.04 5.68
C SER A 729 18.10 19.81 6.92
N VAL A 730 18.83 18.70 6.95
CA VAL A 730 19.67 18.26 8.05
C VAL A 730 21.06 17.93 7.50
N ASP A 731 22.06 18.57 8.06
CA ASP A 731 23.48 18.33 7.75
C ASP A 731 24.36 18.49 9.00
N ALA A 732 25.69 18.51 8.82
CA ALA A 732 26.63 18.65 9.93
C ALA A 732 26.51 19.98 10.69
N GLU A 733 25.88 21.00 10.11
CA GLU A 733 25.65 22.31 10.74
C GLU A 733 24.37 22.32 11.60
N GLY A 734 23.49 21.30 11.42
CA GLY A 734 22.24 21.15 12.16
C GLY A 734 20.99 21.12 11.28
N THR A 735 19.83 21.33 11.89
CA THR A 735 18.52 21.31 11.26
C THR A 735 18.09 22.70 10.80
N ARG A 736 17.65 22.81 9.57
CA ARG A 736 17.04 24.04 8.99
C ARG A 736 15.67 23.74 8.44
N VAL A 737 14.70 24.60 8.73
CA VAL A 737 13.35 24.53 8.18
C VAL A 737 13.06 25.81 7.43
N GLN A 738 12.57 25.69 6.22
CA GLN A 738 12.21 26.80 5.33
C GLN A 738 10.73 26.70 4.96
N LEU A 739 10.01 27.80 5.09
CA LEU A 739 8.66 27.94 4.52
C LEU A 739 8.80 28.23 3.03
N GLN A 740 8.31 27.32 2.19
CA GLN A 740 8.33 27.50 0.73
C GLN A 740 7.04 28.14 0.22
N GLU A 741 5.90 27.71 0.80
CA GLU A 741 4.58 28.21 0.44
C GLU A 741 3.69 28.32 1.66
N GLY A 742 2.76 29.29 1.63
CA GLY A 742 1.72 29.47 2.65
C GLY A 742 2.03 30.56 3.67
N GLU A 743 1.18 30.68 4.68
CA GLU A 743 1.26 31.70 5.72
C GLU A 743 2.37 31.43 6.74
N PRO A 744 2.99 32.46 7.31
CA PRO A 744 4.00 32.31 8.37
C PRO A 744 3.52 31.40 9.51
N LEU A 745 4.45 30.60 10.05
CA LEU A 745 4.16 29.74 11.20
C LEU A 745 5.34 29.69 12.17
N GLU A 746 5.06 29.17 13.37
CA GLU A 746 6.07 28.86 14.36
C GLU A 746 6.36 27.34 14.35
N VAL A 747 7.62 26.98 14.34
CA VAL A 747 8.12 25.61 14.49
C VAL A 747 9.01 25.51 15.70
N VAL A 748 9.22 24.32 16.22
CA VAL A 748 10.14 24.08 17.33
C VAL A 748 11.31 23.23 16.83
N LEU A 749 12.52 23.78 16.89
CA LEU A 749 13.76 23.10 16.49
C LEU A 749 14.60 22.87 17.75
N ASP A 750 14.88 21.61 18.08
CA ASP A 750 15.67 21.20 19.25
C ASP A 750 15.20 21.91 20.53
N GLY A 751 13.87 21.96 20.72
CA GLY A 751 13.22 22.60 21.88
C GLY A 751 13.13 24.12 21.83
N LYS A 752 13.55 24.78 20.74
CA LYS A 752 13.50 26.25 20.59
C LYS A 752 12.46 26.66 19.55
N ALA A 753 11.58 27.60 19.91
CA ALA A 753 10.62 28.16 18.98
C ALA A 753 11.31 29.05 17.94
N VAL A 754 10.97 28.83 16.66
CA VAL A 754 11.49 29.58 15.51
C VAL A 754 10.31 30.02 14.63
N ARG A 755 10.25 31.32 14.31
CA ARG A 755 9.25 31.88 13.39
C ARG A 755 9.75 31.74 11.96
N LEU A 756 8.95 31.08 11.11
CA LEU A 756 9.17 31.03 9.67
C LEU A 756 8.28 32.06 8.98
N SER A 757 8.86 32.75 7.98
CA SER A 757 8.17 33.84 7.24
C SER A 757 8.48 33.74 5.73
#